data_081eee2ece6f10e4e428ce5792b722db
#
_entry.id   081eee2ece6f10e4e428ce5792b722db
#
_cell.length_a   1.000
_cell.length_b   1.000
_cell.length_c   1.000
_cell.angle_alpha   90.00
_cell.angle_beta   90.00
_cell.angle_gamma   90.00
#
_symmetry.space_group_name_H-M   'P 1'
#
loop_
_entity.id
_entity.type
_entity.pdbx_description
1 polymer ?
#
loop_
_entity_poly.entity_id
_entity_poly.type
_entity_poly.pdbx_seq_one_letter_code
_entity_poly.pdbx_strand_id
1 'polypeptide(L)'
;MKIKLTISILCALLITGNVFTQDAPDWVWKTPMSKVYPTGEYYNLPQAQEQVNYQNPNTETRYVKNGNEVLVLPPNVRPFPHTATQSEVDATNMTGNGSIVFASWNSYGPSFYGTGFAYSNNGGTTWTGNFQMYTPNSGDPGAIVWPAGSTWAGRLGLSSIQGFGHSTNEGANWVFDQNFPGASSFDKNFSAVDDVTGSPYFGRAYTIWTNFGGTYTNYIVGSYSTNGGVTWSTAAPVSQAPASGHHQQGCDIRVGPGGVVYAVWAHCTTNGQNSTEDHLGFAKSTDGGVTWSAQTNTAVDVNGIRNANLFNGIRASGFPRLAIDRSGGARNGWIYAVLAEKTGGPLTLDVSDVTICISSNGGTSWTHSKVNQDPSNGRYNYMPAVCVTPDGGVNVTYYDQRNTTGFVTEFWMSRSLNGGTTWTDVAVSDHTFTPAPISGLAGGYQGDYTGCTYSSGSGKIFPFWADNSSGTYQVWTSGITYGPPPANDVVVGPFLSLPGQFVAGSPYSIKGKVTNGGTNAQSNLPIRFTVNGGAPTTNTITNLPSGATDSSAFNWTPSTSGSYTLKIFSGAAVDENRANDTISTTVTVLPAGTVVAGTTICRNGLNILIPQTGSAPRDSIVVNIPNTFGVVDVNVRLDTIVHTYDGDLSIALTHLAGSSTLAGQVGAGGDNFINTILNDSATTPIGSGVAPFTGSFQPSSPLSAFNGLAVNGSWKLAIDDLASGDSGVLKAWCLVLRYQTIVGGIQTIEIPNYYSLAQNYPNPFNPTTSIKFSVPTPEMVTLKIFDVLGREVAVLVNEMKQPGFHTVDFDASSFASGIYFYRIDAGQFTSVKRMVLVK
;
A
#
# COMPACT_ATOMS: atom_id res chain seq x y z
N MET A 1 24.69 49.44 10.88
CA MET A 1 23.74 48.83 9.96
C MET A 1 24.47 47.95 8.90
N LYS A 2 25.36 47.06 9.35
CA LYS A 2 26.15 46.16 8.48
C LYS A 2 26.49 44.80 9.15
N ILE A 3 25.67 44.34 10.11
CA ILE A 3 25.92 43.06 10.84
C ILE A 3 24.77 42.06 10.69
N LYS A 4 23.71 42.37 9.94
CA LYS A 4 22.58 41.44 9.75
C LYS A 4 22.58 40.62 8.44
N LEU A 5 23.60 40.75 7.58
CA LEU A 5 23.60 40.06 6.26
C LEU A 5 24.56 38.86 6.22
N THR A 6 25.37 38.65 7.24
CA THR A 6 26.38 37.56 7.21
C THR A 6 25.93 36.25 7.92
N ILE A 7 24.83 36.32 8.68
CA ILE A 7 24.31 35.12 9.39
C ILE A 7 23.31 34.32 8.54
N SER A 8 22.67 34.96 7.54
CA SER A 8 21.71 34.22 6.66
C SER A 8 22.37 33.40 5.56
N ILE A 9 23.65 33.64 5.27
CA ILE A 9 24.38 32.84 4.24
C ILE A 9 25.05 31.61 4.87
N LEU A 10 25.33 31.60 6.16
CA LEU A 10 25.94 30.47 6.83
C LEU A 10 24.92 29.36 7.22
N CYS A 11 23.62 29.69 7.35
CA CYS A 11 22.56 28.69 7.56
C CYS A 11 22.09 28.04 6.26
N ALA A 12 22.31 28.66 5.08
CA ALA A 12 21.93 28.09 3.80
C ALA A 12 22.98 27.10 3.26
N LEU A 13 24.22 27.12 3.77
CA LEU A 13 25.29 26.18 3.33
C LEU A 13 25.42 24.92 4.23
N LEU A 14 24.64 24.80 5.29
CA LEU A 14 24.62 23.62 6.17
C LEU A 14 23.46 22.65 5.88
N ILE A 15 22.64 22.90 4.85
CA ILE A 15 21.52 22.04 4.46
C ILE A 15 21.83 21.22 3.19
N THR A 16 22.94 21.44 2.51
CA THR A 16 23.33 20.71 1.31
C THR A 16 24.51 19.77 1.54
N GLY A 17 24.45 18.91 2.50
CA GLY A 17 25.59 18.06 2.78
C GLY A 17 25.35 16.86 3.66
N ASN A 18 24.28 16.13 3.46
CA ASN A 18 24.24 14.71 3.84
C ASN A 18 23.69 13.90 2.66
N VAL A 19 24.46 13.85 1.62
CA VAL A 19 24.45 12.68 0.73
C VAL A 19 24.92 11.53 1.63
N PHE A 20 24.02 10.66 2.02
CA PHE A 20 24.35 9.42 2.70
C PHE A 20 25.25 8.63 1.76
N THR A 21 26.54 8.51 2.06
CA THR A 21 27.45 7.68 1.28
C THR A 21 27.15 6.22 1.62
N GLN A 22 27.00 5.38 0.61
CA GLN A 22 26.59 3.97 0.69
C GLN A 22 27.47 3.06 1.58
N ASP A 23 28.58 3.55 2.10
CA ASP A 23 29.63 2.73 2.69
C ASP A 23 29.72 2.73 4.22
N ALA A 24 28.84 3.45 4.91
CA ALA A 24 28.86 3.42 6.36
C ALA A 24 27.99 2.28 6.90
N PRO A 25 28.44 1.58 7.95
CA PRO A 25 27.65 0.57 8.62
C PRO A 25 26.34 1.13 9.15
N ASP A 26 25.25 0.35 9.15
CA ASP A 26 23.93 0.77 9.64
C ASP A 26 23.99 1.45 11.03
N TRP A 27 24.88 1.01 11.89
CA TRP A 27 25.06 1.55 13.22
C TRP A 27 25.76 2.93 13.25
N VAL A 28 26.40 3.37 12.17
CA VAL A 28 27.01 4.71 12.06
C VAL A 28 26.04 5.79 11.60
N TRP A 29 24.95 5.40 10.93
CA TRP A 29 24.00 6.30 10.31
C TRP A 29 23.11 7.06 11.28
N LYS A 30 22.89 6.50 12.43
CA LYS A 30 21.90 6.99 13.37
C LYS A 30 22.55 7.85 14.43
N THR A 31 23.23 8.89 13.97
CA THR A 31 23.60 9.98 14.89
C THR A 31 22.28 10.58 15.40
N PRO A 32 22.05 10.61 16.72
CA PRO A 32 20.84 11.22 17.25
C PRO A 32 20.75 12.64 16.74
N MET A 33 19.68 12.97 16.03
CA MET A 33 19.38 14.38 15.81
C MET A 33 19.06 14.94 17.18
N SER A 34 19.98 15.71 17.74
CA SER A 34 19.88 16.35 19.04
C SER A 34 18.84 17.48 19.04
N LYS A 35 17.58 17.14 18.75
CA LYS A 35 16.46 18.03 19.02
C LYS A 35 15.81 17.55 20.30
N VAL A 36 16.11 18.26 21.37
CA VAL A 36 15.35 18.19 22.62
C VAL A 36 13.97 18.77 22.33
N TYR A 37 12.96 17.92 22.33
CA TYR A 37 11.57 18.36 22.32
C TYR A 37 11.17 18.67 23.77
N PRO A 38 10.48 19.78 24.03
CA PRO A 38 9.95 20.04 25.37
C PRO A 38 8.98 18.90 25.75
N THR A 39 9.16 18.35 26.95
CA THR A 39 8.27 17.35 27.51
C THR A 39 6.86 17.92 27.65
N GLY A 40 5.83 17.16 27.21
CA GLY A 40 4.42 17.52 27.39
C GLY A 40 3.84 18.41 26.27
N GLU A 41 4.55 18.63 25.17
CA GLU A 41 3.95 19.33 24.02
C GLU A 41 3.01 18.39 23.23
N TYR A 42 1.82 18.92 22.91
CA TYR A 42 0.84 18.24 22.08
C TYR A 42 1.06 18.61 20.61
N TYR A 43 1.24 17.59 19.78
CA TYR A 43 1.33 17.74 18.34
C TYR A 43 -0.03 17.42 17.71
N ASN A 44 -0.71 18.44 17.21
CA ASN A 44 -1.88 18.25 16.37
C ASN A 44 -1.43 17.69 15.03
N LEU A 45 -1.73 16.42 14.78
CA LEU A 45 -1.49 15.85 13.47
C LEU A 45 -2.43 16.48 12.45
N PRO A 46 -1.93 16.81 11.24
CA PRO A 46 -2.85 17.10 10.16
C PRO A 46 -3.82 15.92 10.05
N GLN A 47 -5.11 16.22 9.99
CA GLN A 47 -6.14 15.20 9.68
C GLN A 47 -5.64 14.37 8.51
N ALA A 48 -5.90 13.04 8.54
CA ALA A 48 -5.44 12.10 7.53
C ALA A 48 -5.60 12.70 6.13
N GLN A 49 -4.50 13.19 5.57
CA GLN A 49 -4.53 13.84 4.26
C GLN A 49 -4.23 12.77 3.23
N GLU A 50 -5.13 12.65 2.25
CA GLU A 50 -4.99 11.82 1.08
C GLU A 50 -4.85 10.31 1.34
N GLN A 51 -5.91 9.68 1.83
CA GLN A 51 -6.08 8.26 1.60
C GLN A 51 -6.23 8.04 0.09
N VAL A 52 -5.28 7.36 -0.51
CA VAL A 52 -5.43 6.90 -1.89
C VAL A 52 -6.58 5.89 -1.90
N ASN A 53 -7.61 6.14 -2.70
CA ASN A 53 -8.74 5.21 -2.85
C ASN A 53 -8.27 3.97 -3.62
N TYR A 54 -7.63 3.04 -2.92
CA TYR A 54 -7.19 1.78 -3.46
C TYR A 54 -8.24 0.71 -3.19
N GLN A 55 -8.63 0.03 -4.24
CA GLN A 55 -9.42 -1.20 -4.16
C GLN A 55 -8.49 -2.37 -4.46
N ASN A 56 -8.38 -3.33 -3.54
CA ASN A 56 -7.68 -4.58 -3.83
C ASN A 56 -8.42 -5.28 -4.98
N PRO A 57 -7.76 -5.63 -6.10
CA PRO A 57 -8.39 -6.36 -7.19
C PRO A 57 -8.83 -7.76 -6.78
N ASN A 58 -8.22 -8.34 -5.75
CA ASN A 58 -8.59 -9.65 -5.22
C ASN A 58 -9.69 -9.48 -4.17
N THR A 59 -10.79 -10.16 -4.38
CA THR A 59 -11.96 -10.14 -3.48
C THR A 59 -12.32 -11.51 -2.95
N GLU A 60 -11.48 -12.53 -3.23
CA GLU A 60 -11.74 -13.91 -2.84
C GLU A 60 -11.27 -14.20 -1.41
N THR A 61 -12.15 -14.72 -0.58
CA THR A 61 -11.77 -15.33 0.71
C THR A 61 -11.26 -16.75 0.46
N ARG A 62 -10.07 -17.06 0.96
CA ARG A 62 -9.43 -18.37 0.81
C ARG A 62 -9.60 -19.19 2.09
N TYR A 63 -9.73 -20.50 1.93
CA TYR A 63 -9.93 -21.47 3.00
C TYR A 63 -8.81 -22.49 2.96
N VAL A 64 -8.08 -22.65 4.06
CA VAL A 64 -6.97 -23.61 4.13
C VAL A 64 -7.18 -24.53 5.32
N LYS A 65 -7.21 -25.85 5.04
CA LYS A 65 -7.32 -26.89 6.07
C LYS A 65 -5.97 -27.12 6.74
N ASN A 66 -5.96 -27.06 8.07
CA ASN A 66 -4.81 -27.36 8.92
C ASN A 66 -5.20 -28.43 9.96
N GLY A 67 -5.04 -29.70 9.61
CA GLY A 67 -5.51 -30.80 10.48
C GLY A 67 -7.02 -30.76 10.69
N ASN A 68 -7.45 -30.58 11.94
CA ASN A 68 -8.87 -30.42 12.34
C ASN A 68 -9.29 -28.94 12.45
N GLU A 69 -8.54 -28.03 11.91
CA GLU A 69 -8.80 -26.61 11.89
C GLU A 69 -8.94 -26.10 10.45
N VAL A 70 -9.69 -25.03 10.26
CA VAL A 70 -9.73 -24.27 9.00
C VAL A 70 -9.26 -22.85 9.29
N LEU A 71 -8.30 -22.39 8.47
CA LEU A 71 -7.88 -21.02 8.39
C LEU A 71 -8.70 -20.32 7.30
N VAL A 72 -9.31 -19.20 7.64
CA VAL A 72 -10.07 -18.34 6.70
C VAL A 72 -9.28 -17.06 6.47
N LEU A 73 -8.84 -16.88 5.25
CA LEU A 73 -8.00 -15.75 4.81
C LEU A 73 -8.85 -14.80 3.94
N PRO A 74 -9.35 -13.69 4.50
CA PRO A 74 -10.03 -12.68 3.70
C PRO A 74 -9.05 -11.98 2.76
N PRO A 75 -9.56 -11.22 1.77
CA PRO A 75 -8.73 -10.36 0.92
C PRO A 75 -7.83 -9.45 1.73
N ASN A 76 -6.62 -9.23 1.24
CA ASN A 76 -5.67 -8.35 1.90
C ASN A 76 -6.12 -6.89 1.85
N VAL A 77 -5.81 -6.14 2.89
CA VAL A 77 -6.14 -4.73 3.00
C VAL A 77 -4.91 -3.91 3.35
N ARG A 78 -4.88 -2.67 2.90
CA ARG A 78 -3.92 -1.66 3.36
C ARG A 78 -4.56 -0.87 4.49
N PRO A 79 -4.06 -0.96 5.72
CA PRO A 79 -4.66 -0.25 6.87
C PRO A 79 -4.69 1.26 6.70
N PHE A 80 -3.68 1.80 6.01
CA PHE A 80 -3.62 3.22 5.68
C PHE A 80 -2.96 3.42 4.31
N PRO A 81 -3.74 3.33 3.19
CA PRO A 81 -3.23 3.58 1.84
C PRO A 81 -2.74 5.03 1.70
N HIS A 82 -1.50 5.22 1.27
CA HIS A 82 -0.90 6.54 1.09
C HIS A 82 0.13 6.54 -0.05
N THR A 83 0.50 7.72 -0.56
CA THR A 83 1.57 7.87 -1.56
C THR A 83 2.97 7.79 -0.95
N ALA A 84 3.11 8.07 0.36
CA ALA A 84 4.36 7.89 1.07
C ALA A 84 4.72 6.41 1.18
N THR A 85 6.01 6.10 1.04
CA THR A 85 6.54 4.76 1.23
C THR A 85 6.43 4.35 2.69
N GLN A 86 6.02 3.11 2.94
CA GLN A 86 5.83 2.50 4.26
C GLN A 86 6.68 1.22 4.35
N SER A 87 7.45 1.05 5.43
CA SER A 87 8.27 -0.15 5.66
C SER A 87 8.48 -0.40 7.15
N GLU A 88 9.05 -1.55 7.52
CA GLU A 88 9.33 -1.92 8.92
C GLU A 88 8.10 -1.80 9.82
N VAL A 89 7.19 -2.73 9.71
CA VAL A 89 5.96 -2.67 10.48
C VAL A 89 6.07 -3.47 11.79
N ASP A 90 5.76 -2.83 12.90
CA ASP A 90 5.47 -3.50 14.18
C ASP A 90 3.98 -3.42 14.49
N ALA A 91 3.45 -4.44 15.18
CA ALA A 91 2.03 -4.54 15.46
C ALA A 91 1.75 -5.15 16.84
N THR A 92 0.71 -4.63 17.48
CA THR A 92 0.25 -5.07 18.79
C THR A 92 -1.27 -4.96 18.90
N ASN A 93 -1.82 -5.54 19.95
CA ASN A 93 -3.25 -5.50 20.27
C ASN A 93 -3.48 -5.12 21.74
N MET A 94 -4.70 -4.74 22.07
CA MET A 94 -5.09 -4.46 23.45
C MET A 94 -5.62 -5.71 24.13
N THR A 95 -4.97 -6.14 25.22
CA THR A 95 -5.51 -7.20 26.05
C THR A 95 -6.67 -6.70 26.91
N GLY A 96 -7.76 -7.48 26.99
CA GLY A 96 -8.99 -7.13 27.74
C GLY A 96 -10.00 -6.27 26.95
N ASN A 97 -9.57 -5.60 25.88
CA ASN A 97 -10.45 -5.08 24.83
C ASN A 97 -9.86 -5.46 23.47
N GLY A 98 -10.00 -6.69 23.13
CA GLY A 98 -9.32 -7.30 21.99
C GLY A 98 -9.79 -6.82 20.61
N SER A 99 -10.72 -5.85 20.53
CA SER A 99 -11.10 -5.23 19.26
C SER A 99 -10.05 -4.22 18.77
N ILE A 100 -9.15 -3.76 19.65
CA ILE A 100 -8.11 -2.80 19.31
C ILE A 100 -6.90 -3.54 18.75
N VAL A 101 -6.54 -3.20 17.51
CA VAL A 101 -5.31 -3.61 16.83
C VAL A 101 -4.57 -2.34 16.40
N PHE A 102 -3.29 -2.27 16.69
CA PHE A 102 -2.45 -1.12 16.41
C PHE A 102 -1.19 -1.55 15.66
N ALA A 103 -0.88 -0.87 14.56
CA ALA A 103 0.31 -1.08 13.77
C ALA A 103 1.02 0.25 13.51
N SER A 104 2.34 0.22 13.44
CA SER A 104 3.16 1.37 13.11
C SER A 104 4.31 0.96 12.20
N TRP A 105 4.81 1.90 11.43
CA TRP A 105 5.81 1.66 10.39
C TRP A 105 6.70 2.87 10.15
N ASN A 106 7.83 2.65 9.48
CA ASN A 106 8.62 3.73 8.92
C ASN A 106 7.89 4.35 7.72
N SER A 107 7.83 5.67 7.68
CA SER A 107 7.13 6.42 6.64
C SER A 107 8.08 7.40 5.96
N TYR A 108 8.13 7.37 4.62
CA TYR A 108 9.06 8.17 3.82
C TYR A 108 8.33 8.94 2.72
N GLY A 109 8.71 10.19 2.55
CA GLY A 109 8.26 11.04 1.46
C GLY A 109 9.37 11.99 1.01
N PRO A 110 9.15 12.77 -0.07
CA PRO A 110 10.18 13.61 -0.66
C PRO A 110 10.81 14.64 0.30
N SER A 111 10.13 14.99 1.38
CA SER A 111 10.55 16.01 2.33
C SER A 111 10.49 15.57 3.79
N PHE A 112 10.20 14.29 4.07
CA PHE A 112 10.10 13.79 5.44
C PHE A 112 10.56 12.33 5.56
N TYR A 113 11.03 12.00 6.75
CA TYR A 113 11.28 10.66 7.26
C TYR A 113 10.67 10.59 8.66
N GLY A 114 9.95 9.53 8.97
CA GLY A 114 9.32 9.42 10.28
C GLY A 114 8.54 8.13 10.47
N THR A 115 7.59 8.16 11.39
CA THR A 115 6.77 7.04 11.79
C THR A 115 5.31 7.30 11.43
N GLY A 116 4.71 6.39 10.66
CA GLY A 116 3.28 6.31 10.43
C GLY A 116 2.62 5.26 11.32
N PHE A 117 1.30 5.27 11.37
CA PHE A 117 0.53 4.29 12.13
C PHE A 117 -0.87 4.09 11.56
N ALA A 118 -1.47 2.95 11.91
CA ALA A 118 -2.91 2.73 11.81
C ALA A 118 -3.42 1.94 13.03
N TYR A 119 -4.66 2.17 13.41
CA TYR A 119 -5.34 1.37 14.39
C TYR A 119 -6.74 1.01 13.93
N SER A 120 -7.24 -0.10 14.45
CA SER A 120 -8.65 -0.53 14.35
C SER A 120 -9.19 -0.68 15.75
N ASN A 121 -10.41 -0.21 15.99
CA ASN A 121 -11.15 -0.40 17.25
C ASN A 121 -12.31 -1.42 17.11
N ASN A 122 -12.41 -2.07 15.96
CA ASN A 122 -13.48 -3.02 15.61
C ASN A 122 -12.95 -4.34 15.03
N GLY A 123 -11.77 -4.78 15.51
CA GLY A 123 -11.18 -6.07 15.13
C GLY A 123 -10.76 -6.15 13.67
N GLY A 124 -10.21 -5.07 13.13
CA GLY A 124 -9.67 -5.00 11.78
C GLY A 124 -10.73 -4.82 10.68
N THR A 125 -11.98 -4.49 11.03
CA THR A 125 -13.04 -4.25 10.03
C THR A 125 -12.84 -2.89 9.33
N THR A 126 -12.48 -1.87 10.09
CA THR A 126 -12.09 -0.56 9.57
C THR A 126 -10.81 -0.08 10.25
N TRP A 127 -10.08 0.78 9.56
CA TRP A 127 -8.80 1.30 10.01
C TRP A 127 -8.79 2.82 9.95
N THR A 128 -8.12 3.43 10.91
CA THR A 128 -7.84 4.86 10.98
C THR A 128 -6.35 5.04 11.23
N GLY A 129 -5.71 6.02 10.62
CA GLY A 129 -4.27 6.17 10.76
C GLY A 129 -3.77 7.52 10.29
N ASN A 130 -2.44 7.66 10.30
CA ASN A 130 -1.74 8.79 9.75
C ASN A 130 -0.37 8.34 9.19
N PHE A 131 0.10 8.97 8.13
CA PHE A 131 1.41 8.67 7.52
C PHE A 131 2.58 9.21 8.35
N GLN A 132 2.33 10.11 9.29
CA GLN A 132 3.36 10.74 10.11
C GLN A 132 2.82 11.06 11.52
N MET A 133 3.45 10.47 12.54
CA MET A 133 3.04 10.65 13.93
C MET A 133 3.43 12.03 14.47
N TYR A 134 4.67 12.45 14.26
CA TYR A 134 5.21 13.78 14.60
C TYR A 134 6.52 14.00 13.82
N THR A 135 6.94 15.25 13.68
CA THR A 135 8.17 15.63 12.98
C THR A 135 9.12 16.43 13.85
N PRO A 136 10.44 16.22 13.65
CA PRO A 136 11.06 15.08 12.97
C PRO A 136 11.17 13.89 13.91
N ASN A 137 11.03 12.67 13.38
CA ASN A 137 11.44 11.46 14.06
C ASN A 137 12.24 10.58 13.10
N SER A 138 13.01 9.62 13.61
CA SER A 138 13.95 8.84 12.80
C SER A 138 13.45 7.42 12.51
N GLY A 139 12.18 7.13 12.73
CA GLY A 139 11.58 5.83 12.46
C GLY A 139 11.89 4.77 13.51
N ASP A 140 11.95 3.50 13.09
CA ASP A 140 12.10 2.29 13.90
C ASP A 140 11.05 2.21 15.02
N PRO A 141 9.76 2.14 14.69
CA PRO A 141 8.70 2.16 15.68
C PRO A 141 8.59 0.84 16.45
N GLY A 142 8.42 0.92 17.77
CA GLY A 142 7.95 -0.17 18.61
C GLY A 142 6.58 0.17 19.18
N ALA A 143 5.54 -0.54 18.75
CA ALA A 143 4.15 -0.25 19.05
C ALA A 143 3.70 -0.88 20.37
N ILE A 144 3.01 -0.15 21.24
CA ILE A 144 2.31 -0.68 22.41
C ILE A 144 0.91 -0.09 22.57
N VAL A 145 0.02 -0.90 23.18
CA VAL A 145 -1.33 -0.48 23.59
C VAL A 145 -1.52 -0.92 25.03
N TRP A 146 -1.89 0.01 25.91
CA TRP A 146 -2.12 -0.32 27.32
C TRP A 146 -3.38 -1.15 27.50
N PRO A 147 -3.32 -2.18 28.40
CA PRO A 147 -4.43 -3.12 28.58
C PRO A 147 -5.67 -2.44 29.19
N ALA A 148 -6.84 -2.99 28.89
CA ALA A 148 -8.06 -2.61 29.58
C ALA A 148 -7.96 -2.93 31.09
N GLY A 149 -8.48 -2.04 31.92
CA GLY A 149 -8.39 -2.17 33.38
C GLY A 149 -7.14 -1.60 34.01
N SER A 150 -6.14 -1.16 33.22
CA SER A 150 -5.05 -0.32 33.72
C SER A 150 -5.50 1.14 33.85
N THR A 151 -4.76 1.94 34.63
CA THR A 151 -4.96 3.40 34.71
C THR A 151 -4.73 4.11 33.35
N TRP A 152 -4.10 3.41 32.41
CA TRP A 152 -3.70 3.91 31.11
C TRP A 152 -4.49 3.30 29.95
N ALA A 153 -5.61 2.59 30.25
CA ALA A 153 -6.42 1.95 29.22
C ALA A 153 -6.86 2.94 28.12
N GLY A 154 -6.79 2.49 26.87
CA GLY A 154 -7.06 3.32 25.69
C GLY A 154 -5.88 4.18 25.21
N ARG A 155 -4.74 4.14 25.91
CA ARG A 155 -3.53 4.83 25.49
C ARG A 155 -2.80 3.99 24.42
N LEU A 156 -2.36 4.64 23.35
CA LEU A 156 -1.44 4.12 22.36
C LEU A 156 -0.04 4.66 22.66
N GLY A 157 0.99 3.85 22.46
CA GLY A 157 2.38 4.25 22.65
C GLY A 157 3.25 3.83 21.47
N LEU A 158 4.23 4.65 21.14
CA LEU A 158 5.24 4.41 20.12
C LEU A 158 6.61 4.79 20.65
N SER A 159 7.51 3.80 20.76
CA SER A 159 8.94 4.08 20.86
C SER A 159 9.51 4.31 19.46
N SER A 160 10.54 5.14 19.40
CA SER A 160 11.34 5.40 18.20
C SER A 160 12.78 5.60 18.61
N ILE A 161 13.70 5.67 17.67
CA ILE A 161 15.10 5.93 17.97
C ILE A 161 15.36 7.33 18.58
N GLN A 162 14.34 8.16 18.70
CA GLN A 162 14.44 9.47 19.36
C GLN A 162 13.79 9.52 20.74
N GLY A 163 13.04 8.50 21.14
CA GLY A 163 12.34 8.48 22.42
C GLY A 163 10.95 7.86 22.34
N PHE A 164 10.03 8.38 23.14
CA PHE A 164 8.71 7.80 23.28
C PHE A 164 7.60 8.85 23.15
N GLY A 165 6.59 8.52 22.34
CA GLY A 165 5.36 9.30 22.21
C GLY A 165 4.14 8.48 22.62
N HIS A 166 3.12 9.13 23.18
CA HIS A 166 1.86 8.47 23.48
C HIS A 166 0.64 9.29 23.03
N SER A 167 -0.47 8.60 22.82
CA SER A 167 -1.78 9.17 22.53
C SER A 167 -2.83 8.64 23.51
N THR A 168 -3.74 9.49 23.98
CA THR A 168 -4.89 9.15 24.83
C THR A 168 -6.23 9.27 24.10
N ASN A 169 -6.21 9.58 22.80
CA ASN A 169 -7.38 9.82 21.97
C ASN A 169 -7.24 9.13 20.58
N GLU A 170 -6.85 7.85 20.62
CA GLU A 170 -6.83 6.97 19.45
C GLU A 170 -5.91 7.51 18.32
N GLY A 171 -4.79 8.14 18.68
CA GLY A 171 -3.83 8.67 17.72
C GLY A 171 -4.21 10.01 17.10
N ALA A 172 -5.33 10.63 17.50
CA ALA A 172 -5.69 11.96 17.00
C ALA A 172 -4.68 13.04 17.41
N ASN A 173 -4.15 12.93 18.64
CA ASN A 173 -3.06 13.78 19.10
C ASN A 173 -2.00 12.92 19.79
N TRP A 174 -0.73 13.31 19.64
CA TRP A 174 0.40 12.66 20.25
C TRP A 174 1.12 13.62 21.18
N VAL A 175 1.54 13.10 22.34
CA VAL A 175 2.45 13.78 23.27
C VAL A 175 3.79 13.08 23.16
N PHE A 176 4.84 13.82 22.87
CA PHE A 176 6.20 13.31 22.92
C PHE A 176 6.76 13.57 24.32
N ASP A 177 6.93 12.50 25.08
CA ASP A 177 7.23 12.61 26.51
C ASP A 177 8.70 12.95 26.77
N GLN A 178 9.63 12.23 26.17
CA GLN A 178 11.07 12.56 26.22
C GLN A 178 11.93 11.51 25.49
N ASN A 179 13.22 11.85 25.32
CA ASN A 179 14.26 10.84 25.07
C ASN A 179 14.42 9.93 26.28
N PHE A 180 14.75 8.66 26.05
CA PHE A 180 15.03 7.71 27.13
C PHE A 180 16.25 8.16 27.93
N PRO A 181 16.16 8.32 29.28
CA PRO A 181 17.28 8.79 30.07
C PRO A 181 18.50 7.86 29.96
N GLY A 182 19.66 8.43 29.64
CA GLY A 182 20.91 7.67 29.47
C GLY A 182 21.07 7.00 28.10
N ALA A 183 20.11 7.18 27.19
CA ALA A 183 20.22 6.71 25.81
C ALA A 183 21.17 7.61 25.01
N SER A 184 22.01 7.00 24.17
CA SER A 184 22.87 7.70 23.24
C SER A 184 23.14 6.81 22.03
N SER A 185 22.86 7.31 20.83
CA SER A 185 23.05 6.57 19.58
C SER A 185 22.44 5.16 19.61
N PHE A 186 21.14 5.05 19.44
CA PHE A 186 20.43 3.78 19.56
C PHE A 186 19.70 3.40 18.27
N ASP A 187 19.42 2.11 18.14
CA ASP A 187 18.90 1.48 16.94
C ASP A 187 18.01 0.27 17.30
N LYS A 188 17.04 -0.02 16.40
CA LYS A 188 16.18 -1.21 16.48
C LYS A 188 15.52 -1.39 17.86
N ASN A 189 14.77 -0.39 18.29
CA ASN A 189 14.03 -0.44 19.55
C ASN A 189 12.73 -1.23 19.39
N PHE A 190 12.44 -2.05 20.43
CA PHE A 190 11.13 -2.71 20.57
C PHE A 190 10.57 -2.47 21.96
N SER A 191 9.23 -2.51 22.06
CA SER A 191 8.51 -2.20 23.27
C SER A 191 7.46 -3.25 23.60
N ALA A 192 7.16 -3.38 24.89
CA ALA A 192 6.08 -4.21 25.41
C ALA A 192 5.41 -3.51 26.59
N VAL A 193 4.18 -3.91 26.89
CA VAL A 193 3.48 -3.52 28.11
C VAL A 193 3.12 -4.77 28.89
N ASP A 194 3.16 -4.71 30.21
CA ASP A 194 2.65 -5.77 31.05
C ASP A 194 1.11 -5.71 31.03
N ASP A 195 0.53 -6.57 30.24
CA ASP A 195 -0.92 -6.74 30.06
C ASP A 195 -1.42 -8.04 30.72
N VAL A 196 -0.61 -8.65 31.58
CA VAL A 196 -0.92 -9.91 32.27
C VAL A 196 -1.78 -9.65 33.51
N THR A 197 -3.04 -10.05 33.49
CA THR A 197 -3.94 -9.91 34.62
C THR A 197 -3.37 -10.59 35.87
N GLY A 198 -3.32 -9.84 36.99
CA GLY A 198 -2.77 -10.32 38.25
C GLY A 198 -1.23 -10.18 38.38
N SER A 199 -0.56 -9.66 37.36
CA SER A 199 0.85 -9.28 37.47
C SER A 199 1.01 -8.12 38.46
N PRO A 200 2.06 -8.13 39.32
CA PRO A 200 2.40 -6.99 40.15
C PRO A 200 2.85 -5.76 39.36
N TYR A 201 3.13 -5.92 38.09
CA TYR A 201 3.62 -4.87 37.17
C TYR A 201 2.60 -4.50 36.12
N PHE A 202 1.35 -4.91 36.26
CA PHE A 202 0.28 -4.67 35.29
C PHE A 202 0.18 -3.19 34.87
N GLY A 203 0.26 -2.94 33.55
CA GLY A 203 0.26 -1.59 32.96
C GLY A 203 1.64 -0.93 32.88
N ARG A 204 2.73 -1.58 33.39
CA ARG A 204 4.10 -1.08 33.20
C ARG A 204 4.53 -1.29 31.75
N ALA A 205 5.16 -0.28 31.17
CA ALA A 205 5.74 -0.36 29.84
C ALA A 205 7.26 -0.57 29.90
N TYR A 206 7.77 -1.26 28.91
CA TYR A 206 9.19 -1.58 28.73
C TYR A 206 9.60 -1.23 27.29
N THR A 207 10.83 -0.74 27.14
CA THR A 207 11.48 -0.60 25.83
C THR A 207 12.93 -1.02 25.93
N ILE A 208 13.43 -1.71 24.90
CA ILE A 208 14.83 -2.10 24.77
C ILE A 208 15.35 -1.69 23.40
N TRP A 209 16.65 -1.47 23.29
CA TRP A 209 17.30 -1.09 22.02
C TRP A 209 18.77 -1.46 22.00
N THR A 210 19.35 -1.50 20.79
CA THR A 210 20.81 -1.55 20.62
C THR A 210 21.40 -0.19 20.92
N ASN A 211 22.36 -0.11 21.80
CA ASN A 211 23.01 1.15 22.18
C ASN A 211 24.41 1.23 21.58
N PHE A 212 24.61 2.12 20.63
CA PHE A 212 25.88 2.30 19.92
C PHE A 212 26.77 3.43 20.47
N GLY A 213 26.42 3.99 21.62
CA GLY A 213 27.18 5.09 22.21
C GLY A 213 27.16 5.08 23.74
N GLY A 214 27.95 5.97 24.33
CA GLY A 214 27.98 6.17 25.80
C GLY A 214 28.53 4.99 26.61
N THR A 215 28.04 4.83 27.85
CA THR A 215 28.59 3.89 28.83
C THR A 215 28.41 2.41 28.44
N TYR A 216 27.34 2.07 27.75
CA TYR A 216 26.99 0.70 27.38
C TYR A 216 27.01 0.52 25.85
N THR A 217 28.13 0.92 25.23
CA THR A 217 28.29 0.80 23.76
C THR A 217 28.23 -0.67 23.34
N ASN A 218 27.44 -0.97 22.28
CA ASN A 218 27.21 -2.28 21.68
C ASN A 218 26.42 -3.28 22.55
N TYR A 219 25.81 -2.82 23.65
CA TYR A 219 24.88 -3.64 24.45
C TYR A 219 23.45 -3.49 23.94
N ILE A 220 22.60 -4.46 24.32
CA ILE A 220 21.17 -4.20 24.46
C ILE A 220 20.96 -3.56 25.84
N VAL A 221 20.33 -2.41 25.84
CA VAL A 221 19.94 -1.69 27.07
C VAL A 221 18.41 -1.53 27.08
N GLY A 222 17.87 -1.26 28.25
CA GLY A 222 16.42 -1.12 28.40
C GLY A 222 16.04 -0.08 29.46
N SER A 223 14.80 0.35 29.35
CA SER A 223 14.15 1.29 30.26
C SER A 223 12.69 0.86 30.47
N TYR A 224 12.10 1.25 31.60
CA TYR A 224 10.70 0.98 31.91
C TYR A 224 9.98 2.25 32.37
N SER A 225 8.65 2.28 32.17
CA SER A 225 7.76 3.33 32.65
C SER A 225 6.66 2.74 33.53
N THR A 226 6.35 3.40 34.65
CA THR A 226 5.27 3.06 35.59
C THR A 226 4.11 4.04 35.52
N ASN A 227 4.14 5.01 34.64
CA ASN A 227 3.17 6.10 34.53
C ASN A 227 2.65 6.32 33.11
N GLY A 228 2.49 5.20 32.35
CA GLY A 228 1.88 5.23 31.02
C GLY A 228 2.75 5.88 29.95
N GLY A 229 4.07 5.77 30.07
CA GLY A 229 5.04 6.29 29.09
C GLY A 229 5.46 7.74 29.34
N VAL A 230 4.91 8.42 30.35
CA VAL A 230 5.20 9.85 30.61
C VAL A 230 6.64 10.05 31.11
N THR A 231 7.14 9.15 31.98
CA THR A 231 8.55 9.14 32.38
C THR A 231 9.11 7.73 32.31
N TRP A 232 10.41 7.67 32.08
CA TRP A 232 11.15 6.42 31.91
C TRP A 232 12.33 6.32 32.87
N SER A 233 12.65 5.11 33.34
CA SER A 233 13.84 4.86 34.13
C SER A 233 15.12 5.16 33.34
N THR A 234 16.22 5.37 34.02
CA THR A 234 17.53 5.43 33.36
C THR A 234 17.82 4.09 32.69
N ALA A 235 18.36 4.14 31.46
CA ALA A 235 18.72 2.95 30.69
C ALA A 235 19.75 2.09 31.44
N ALA A 236 19.52 0.78 31.50
CA ALA A 236 20.35 -0.21 32.12
C ALA A 236 20.64 -1.39 31.18
N PRO A 237 21.78 -2.12 31.34
CA PRO A 237 22.09 -3.26 30.51
C PRO A 237 21.06 -4.38 30.62
N VAL A 238 20.56 -4.85 29.50
CA VAL A 238 19.74 -6.06 29.35
C VAL A 238 20.63 -7.24 28.96
N SER A 239 21.58 -7.02 28.04
CA SER A 239 22.55 -8.03 27.61
C SER A 239 23.80 -8.04 28.50
N GLN A 240 24.57 -9.12 28.39
CA GLN A 240 25.96 -9.12 28.86
C GLN A 240 26.82 -8.19 27.98
N ALA A 241 28.02 -7.86 28.51
CA ALA A 241 29.02 -7.16 27.71
C ALA A 241 29.34 -7.94 26.44
N PRO A 242 29.32 -7.29 25.26
CA PRO A 242 29.81 -7.92 24.05
C PRO A 242 31.32 -8.17 24.14
N ALA A 243 31.78 -9.21 23.44
CA ALA A 243 33.22 -9.41 23.26
C ALA A 243 33.82 -8.25 22.44
N SER A 244 35.13 -8.07 22.52
CA SER A 244 35.79 -7.00 21.75
C SER A 244 35.57 -7.18 20.23
N GLY A 245 35.10 -6.11 19.57
CA GLY A 245 34.75 -6.13 18.12
C GLY A 245 33.38 -6.69 17.83
N HIS A 246 32.64 -7.21 18.83
CA HIS A 246 31.26 -7.71 18.65
C HIS A 246 30.23 -6.66 19.08
N HIS A 247 28.97 -6.85 18.67
CA HIS A 247 27.86 -6.05 19.13
C HIS A 247 26.58 -6.89 19.23
N GLN A 248 25.57 -6.34 19.93
CA GLN A 248 24.24 -6.90 20.07
C GLN A 248 23.27 -6.04 19.25
N GLN A 249 22.42 -6.64 18.41
CA GLN A 249 21.48 -5.87 17.58
C GLN A 249 20.16 -6.62 17.35
N GLY A 250 19.11 -5.89 16.91
CA GLY A 250 17.84 -6.51 16.52
C GLY A 250 17.13 -7.18 17.69
N CYS A 251 16.96 -6.47 18.80
CA CYS A 251 16.31 -7.01 19.99
C CYS A 251 14.78 -7.06 19.85
N ASP A 252 14.13 -7.97 20.60
CA ASP A 252 12.67 -7.96 20.83
C ASP A 252 12.36 -8.27 22.29
N ILE A 253 11.23 -7.78 22.82
CA ILE A 253 10.84 -7.87 24.23
C ILE A 253 9.37 -8.24 24.35
N ARG A 254 9.04 -9.20 25.25
CA ARG A 254 7.66 -9.61 25.53
C ARG A 254 7.48 -9.91 27.01
N VAL A 255 6.22 -9.79 27.47
CA VAL A 255 5.83 -10.14 28.84
C VAL A 255 5.12 -11.49 28.83
N GLY A 256 5.56 -12.38 29.67
CA GLY A 256 5.01 -13.73 29.86
C GLY A 256 4.14 -13.85 31.12
N PRO A 257 3.65 -15.05 31.41
CA PRO A 257 2.85 -15.31 32.60
C PRO A 257 3.51 -14.79 33.88
N GLY A 258 2.71 -14.23 34.78
CA GLY A 258 3.17 -13.67 36.05
C GLY A 258 3.95 -12.36 35.97
N GLY A 259 3.96 -11.70 34.81
CA GLY A 259 4.66 -10.44 34.60
C GLY A 259 6.18 -10.59 34.38
N VAL A 260 6.65 -11.80 34.06
CA VAL A 260 8.07 -12.03 33.73
C VAL A 260 8.35 -11.43 32.37
N VAL A 261 9.36 -10.58 32.28
CA VAL A 261 9.77 -9.92 31.04
C VAL A 261 10.91 -10.71 30.40
N TYR A 262 10.79 -10.98 29.12
CA TYR A 262 11.78 -11.71 28.32
C TYR A 262 12.31 -10.82 27.20
N ALA A 263 13.61 -10.91 26.94
CA ALA A 263 14.27 -10.21 25.86
C ALA A 263 15.17 -11.16 25.08
N VAL A 264 15.20 -10.98 23.75
CA VAL A 264 16.11 -11.67 22.83
C VAL A 264 16.79 -10.66 21.92
N TRP A 265 17.93 -11.04 21.35
CA TRP A 265 18.67 -10.24 20.38
C TRP A 265 19.60 -11.12 19.53
N ALA A 266 20.08 -10.59 18.42
CA ALA A 266 21.15 -11.19 17.65
C ALA A 266 22.51 -10.77 18.21
N HIS A 267 23.39 -11.73 18.49
CA HIS A 267 24.80 -11.49 18.72
C HIS A 267 25.52 -11.46 17.39
N CYS A 268 26.31 -10.41 17.14
CA CYS A 268 27.00 -10.18 15.89
C CYS A 268 28.53 -10.15 16.10
N THR A 269 29.25 -10.97 15.34
CA THR A 269 30.69 -11.23 15.53
C THR A 269 31.60 -10.07 15.10
N THR A 270 31.11 -9.19 14.26
CA THR A 270 31.85 -8.00 13.81
C THR A 270 30.91 -6.81 13.68
N ASN A 271 31.48 -5.61 13.61
CA ASN A 271 30.72 -4.42 13.26
C ASN A 271 30.53 -4.32 11.74
N GLY A 272 29.35 -3.88 11.29
CA GLY A 272 29.06 -3.63 9.89
C GLY A 272 27.91 -4.45 9.30
N GLN A 273 27.52 -4.15 8.07
CA GLN A 273 26.37 -4.76 7.39
C GLN A 273 26.55 -6.24 7.06
N ASN A 274 27.78 -6.70 6.94
CA ASN A 274 28.12 -8.10 6.64
C ASN A 274 28.63 -8.85 7.88
N SER A 275 28.31 -8.35 9.10
CA SER A 275 28.62 -9.09 10.31
C SER A 275 27.79 -10.36 10.38
N THR A 276 28.38 -11.45 10.86
CA THR A 276 27.67 -12.71 11.08
C THR A 276 26.84 -12.59 12.36
N GLU A 277 25.56 -12.91 12.27
CA GLU A 277 24.68 -13.16 13.41
C GLU A 277 24.84 -14.62 13.77
N ASP A 278 25.68 -14.88 14.78
CA ASP A 278 26.14 -16.26 15.10
C ASP A 278 25.44 -16.87 16.32
N HIS A 279 24.78 -16.06 17.15
CA HIS A 279 24.02 -16.58 18.29
C HIS A 279 22.75 -15.75 18.54
N LEU A 280 21.73 -16.43 19.08
CA LEU A 280 20.61 -15.80 19.78
C LEU A 280 21.06 -15.45 21.18
N GLY A 281 20.95 -14.17 21.58
CA GLY A 281 21.10 -13.71 22.96
C GLY A 281 19.77 -13.73 23.71
N PHE A 282 19.81 -13.85 25.04
CA PHE A 282 18.63 -13.96 25.89
C PHE A 282 18.84 -13.33 27.26
N ALA A 283 17.76 -12.75 27.82
CA ALA A 283 17.67 -12.35 29.22
C ALA A 283 16.22 -12.37 29.71
N LYS A 284 16.02 -12.43 31.05
CA LYS A 284 14.71 -12.27 31.68
C LYS A 284 14.77 -11.38 32.91
N SER A 285 13.66 -10.72 33.21
CA SER A 285 13.45 -9.94 34.44
C SER A 285 12.20 -10.46 35.17
N THR A 286 12.30 -10.64 36.48
CA THR A 286 11.18 -11.04 37.36
C THR A 286 10.76 -9.93 38.31
N ASP A 287 11.36 -8.75 38.21
CA ASP A 287 11.14 -7.59 39.08
C ASP A 287 10.62 -6.37 38.29
N GLY A 288 10.01 -6.64 37.12
CA GLY A 288 9.44 -5.61 36.30
C GLY A 288 10.45 -4.73 35.57
N GLY A 289 11.54 -5.31 35.07
CA GLY A 289 12.54 -4.63 34.27
C GLY A 289 13.59 -3.85 35.05
N VAL A 290 13.60 -3.97 36.40
CA VAL A 290 14.57 -3.29 37.26
C VAL A 290 15.94 -3.97 37.17
N THR A 291 15.94 -5.31 37.25
CA THR A 291 17.14 -6.12 37.05
C THR A 291 16.90 -7.25 36.05
N TRP A 292 17.98 -7.71 35.44
CA TRP A 292 17.94 -8.76 34.43
C TRP A 292 18.78 -9.94 34.86
N SER A 293 18.25 -11.14 34.68
CA SER A 293 18.88 -12.40 35.04
C SER A 293 18.93 -13.34 33.84
N ALA A 294 19.65 -14.47 33.99
CA ALA A 294 19.87 -15.43 32.89
C ALA A 294 20.43 -14.79 31.63
N GLN A 295 21.13 -13.67 31.79
CA GLN A 295 21.74 -12.94 30.67
C GLN A 295 22.79 -13.83 29.98
N THR A 296 22.62 -14.02 28.67
CA THR A 296 23.61 -14.69 27.83
C THR A 296 23.56 -14.12 26.42
N ASN A 297 24.72 -13.90 25.81
CA ASN A 297 24.82 -13.51 24.42
C ASN A 297 24.84 -14.71 23.46
N THR A 298 24.87 -15.94 23.99
CA THR A 298 25.06 -17.18 23.25
C THR A 298 24.08 -18.28 23.73
N ALA A 299 22.78 -17.95 23.78
CA ALA A 299 21.75 -18.90 24.20
C ALA A 299 21.56 -20.05 23.20
N VAL A 300 21.62 -19.77 21.92
CA VAL A 300 21.51 -20.71 20.81
C VAL A 300 22.50 -20.33 19.72
N ASP A 301 23.21 -21.33 19.19
CA ASP A 301 24.06 -21.18 18.01
C ASP A 301 23.20 -21.11 16.77
N VAL A 302 23.38 -20.07 15.96
CA VAL A 302 22.61 -19.79 14.73
C VAL A 302 23.55 -19.29 13.62
N ASN A 303 23.08 -19.26 12.39
CA ASN A 303 23.80 -18.65 11.28
C ASN A 303 22.87 -17.71 10.50
N GLY A 304 22.68 -16.51 11.03
CA GLY A 304 21.77 -15.51 10.47
C GLY A 304 22.11 -15.08 9.05
N ILE A 305 21.09 -14.62 8.33
CA ILE A 305 21.18 -14.26 6.91
C ILE A 305 21.82 -12.89 6.66
N ARG A 306 22.27 -12.16 7.68
CA ARG A 306 22.71 -10.77 7.52
C ARG A 306 23.61 -10.60 6.29
N ASN A 307 23.10 -9.83 5.35
CA ASN A 307 23.73 -9.57 4.08
C ASN A 307 23.28 -8.23 3.52
N ALA A 308 24.21 -7.41 3.07
CA ALA A 308 23.95 -6.11 2.44
C ALA A 308 23.30 -6.23 1.06
N ASN A 309 23.38 -7.42 0.44
CA ASN A 309 22.84 -7.69 -0.89
C ASN A 309 22.41 -9.16 -0.97
N LEU A 310 21.24 -9.47 -0.40
CA LEU A 310 20.74 -10.83 -0.34
C LEU A 310 20.33 -11.34 -1.74
N PHE A 311 19.39 -10.66 -2.38
CA PHE A 311 18.97 -10.87 -3.77
C PHE A 311 18.35 -9.57 -4.30
N ASN A 312 18.33 -9.38 -5.60
CA ASN A 312 17.81 -8.16 -6.27
C ASN A 312 18.25 -6.84 -5.61
N GLY A 313 19.47 -6.82 -5.07
CA GLY A 313 20.04 -5.65 -4.39
C GLY A 313 19.46 -5.35 -3.01
N ILE A 314 18.53 -6.14 -2.45
CA ILE A 314 18.01 -5.93 -1.10
C ILE A 314 18.96 -6.47 -0.04
N ARG A 315 18.93 -5.83 1.14
CA ARG A 315 19.55 -6.34 2.36
C ARG A 315 18.52 -7.02 3.24
N ALA A 316 18.97 -7.97 4.04
CA ALA A 316 18.17 -8.58 5.09
C ALA A 316 19.03 -8.88 6.31
N SER A 317 18.39 -9.10 7.45
CA SER A 317 19.00 -9.48 8.73
C SER A 317 18.27 -10.67 9.32
N GLY A 318 18.99 -11.47 10.11
CA GLY A 318 18.46 -12.55 10.94
C GLY A 318 18.02 -12.07 12.32
N PHE A 319 17.50 -10.86 12.44
CA PHE A 319 17.06 -10.33 13.73
C PHE A 319 15.90 -11.15 14.30
N PRO A 320 16.00 -11.60 15.57
CA PRO A 320 14.97 -12.44 16.17
C PRO A 320 13.71 -11.65 16.49
N ARG A 321 12.55 -12.33 16.34
CA ARG A 321 11.25 -11.87 16.84
C ARG A 321 10.76 -12.84 17.89
N LEU A 322 10.08 -12.33 18.93
CA LEU A 322 9.75 -13.06 20.14
C LEU A 322 8.24 -13.17 20.37
N ALA A 323 7.79 -14.34 20.81
CA ALA A 323 6.45 -14.52 21.39
C ALA A 323 6.51 -15.43 22.61
N ILE A 324 5.58 -15.25 23.53
CA ILE A 324 5.44 -16.08 24.73
C ILE A 324 4.06 -16.71 24.71
N ASP A 325 3.98 -18.02 24.96
CA ASP A 325 2.69 -18.68 25.12
C ASP A 325 2.02 -18.21 26.41
N ARG A 326 0.88 -17.58 26.31
CA ARG A 326 0.04 -17.11 27.41
C ARG A 326 -1.36 -17.72 27.33
N SER A 327 -1.49 -18.84 26.64
CA SER A 327 -2.77 -19.55 26.44
C SER A 327 -3.37 -20.12 27.73
N GLY A 328 -2.58 -20.27 28.77
CA GLY A 328 -2.97 -21.01 29.99
C GLY A 328 -3.00 -22.52 29.82
N GLY A 329 -2.69 -23.03 28.62
CA GLY A 329 -2.62 -24.45 28.29
C GLY A 329 -1.31 -25.14 28.71
N ALA A 330 -1.07 -26.31 28.19
CA ALA A 330 0.11 -27.17 28.56
C ALA A 330 1.45 -26.50 28.22
N ARG A 331 1.48 -25.52 27.30
CA ARG A 331 2.67 -24.81 26.88
C ARG A 331 2.76 -23.39 27.46
N ASN A 332 1.87 -23.04 28.39
CA ASN A 332 1.88 -21.72 29.02
C ASN A 332 3.25 -21.35 29.59
N GLY A 333 3.83 -20.23 29.18
CA GLY A 333 5.17 -19.78 29.51
C GLY A 333 6.29 -20.27 28.59
N TRP A 334 5.97 -21.04 27.53
CA TRP A 334 6.96 -21.37 26.51
C TRP A 334 7.36 -20.11 25.74
N ILE A 335 8.63 -20.07 25.37
CA ILE A 335 9.28 -18.96 24.69
C ILE A 335 9.56 -19.38 23.26
N TYR A 336 9.17 -18.56 22.30
CA TYR A 336 9.38 -18.77 20.88
C TYR A 336 10.14 -17.58 20.30
N ALA A 337 11.36 -17.82 19.82
CA ALA A 337 12.15 -16.83 19.11
C ALA A 337 12.36 -17.29 17.67
N VAL A 338 11.91 -16.51 16.69
CA VAL A 338 12.05 -16.82 15.26
C VAL A 338 13.06 -15.88 14.61
N LEU A 339 13.83 -16.42 13.66
CA LEU A 339 14.81 -15.65 12.89
C LEU A 339 14.98 -16.28 11.51
N ALA A 340 15.70 -15.61 10.62
CA ALA A 340 16.06 -16.17 9.33
C ALA A 340 17.53 -16.56 9.34
N GLU A 341 17.81 -17.78 8.85
CA GLU A 341 19.15 -18.36 8.83
C GLU A 341 19.51 -18.92 7.45
N LYS A 342 20.80 -19.09 7.21
CA LYS A 342 21.37 -19.67 5.98
C LYS A 342 22.17 -20.93 6.27
N THR A 343 22.51 -21.64 5.20
CA THR A 343 23.38 -22.83 5.27
C THR A 343 24.73 -22.53 5.96
N GLY A 344 25.31 -23.54 6.59
CA GLY A 344 26.62 -23.46 7.29
C GLY A 344 26.54 -23.27 8.80
N GLY A 345 25.33 -23.18 9.37
CA GLY A 345 25.08 -23.23 10.82
C GLY A 345 24.77 -24.65 11.33
N PRO A 346 24.19 -24.76 12.53
CA PRO A 346 23.90 -26.05 13.18
C PRO A 346 22.77 -26.86 12.49
N LEU A 347 21.92 -26.20 11.70
CA LEU A 347 20.83 -26.84 10.95
C LEU A 347 21.20 -27.08 9.50
N THR A 348 20.54 -28.08 8.88
CA THR A 348 20.59 -28.26 7.43
C THR A 348 19.57 -27.37 6.78
N LEU A 349 20.01 -26.22 6.27
CA LEU A 349 19.19 -25.14 5.69
C LEU A 349 19.57 -24.86 4.24
N ASP A 350 18.72 -24.12 3.56
CA ASP A 350 18.96 -23.59 2.21
C ASP A 350 19.70 -22.22 2.27
N VAL A 351 19.62 -21.45 1.20
CA VAL A 351 20.20 -20.10 1.10
C VAL A 351 19.63 -19.11 2.12
N SER A 352 18.38 -19.30 2.48
CA SER A 352 17.70 -18.62 3.59
C SER A 352 16.43 -19.37 3.97
N ASP A 353 16.31 -19.81 5.21
CA ASP A 353 15.14 -20.44 5.79
C ASP A 353 14.73 -19.70 7.08
N VAL A 354 13.45 -19.79 7.44
CA VAL A 354 12.95 -19.33 8.73
C VAL A 354 13.08 -20.45 9.75
N THR A 355 13.68 -20.12 10.90
CA THR A 355 13.92 -21.05 12.01
C THR A 355 13.28 -20.54 13.29
N ILE A 356 13.14 -21.46 14.25
CA ILE A 356 12.58 -21.16 15.57
C ILE A 356 13.43 -21.78 16.67
N CYS A 357 13.75 -20.98 17.67
CA CYS A 357 14.34 -21.40 18.93
C CYS A 357 13.24 -21.45 19.99
N ILE A 358 13.05 -22.58 20.64
CA ILE A 358 11.97 -22.81 21.59
C ILE A 358 12.54 -23.17 22.94
N SER A 359 12.11 -22.48 24.01
CA SER A 359 12.39 -22.86 25.38
C SER A 359 11.11 -23.15 26.15
N SER A 360 11.02 -24.34 26.76
CA SER A 360 9.91 -24.75 27.63
C SER A 360 10.20 -24.54 29.13
N ASN A 361 11.35 -24.00 29.49
CA ASN A 361 11.83 -23.90 30.87
C ASN A 361 12.40 -22.51 31.21
N GLY A 362 11.82 -21.46 30.62
CA GLY A 362 12.14 -20.07 30.94
C GLY A 362 13.55 -19.65 30.50
N GLY A 363 14.02 -20.15 29.37
CA GLY A 363 15.30 -19.80 28.76
C GLY A 363 16.50 -20.61 29.24
N THR A 364 16.29 -21.67 30.05
CA THR A 364 17.38 -22.49 30.58
C THR A 364 17.97 -23.42 29.51
N SER A 365 17.14 -23.95 28.64
CA SER A 365 17.57 -24.73 27.48
C SER A 365 16.63 -24.46 26.29
N TRP A 366 17.12 -24.74 25.07
CA TRP A 366 16.47 -24.44 23.84
C TRP A 366 16.50 -25.62 22.88
N THR A 367 15.43 -25.79 22.13
CA THR A 367 15.42 -26.59 20.91
C THR A 367 15.44 -25.63 19.71
N HIS A 368 16.03 -26.04 18.59
CA HIS A 368 16.22 -25.25 17.40
C HIS A 368 15.84 -26.05 16.18
N SER A 369 14.97 -25.50 15.31
CA SER A 369 14.43 -26.21 14.14
C SER A 369 13.97 -25.26 13.03
N LYS A 370 13.85 -25.81 11.81
CA LYS A 370 13.26 -25.10 10.64
C LYS A 370 11.74 -24.98 10.80
N VAL A 371 11.16 -23.87 10.33
CA VAL A 371 9.71 -23.57 10.33
C VAL A 371 9.09 -23.84 8.97
N ASN A 372 9.54 -23.14 7.91
CA ASN A 372 9.00 -23.28 6.57
C ASN A 372 9.16 -24.68 6.01
N GLN A 373 8.12 -25.20 5.32
CA GLN A 373 8.07 -26.61 4.86
C GLN A 373 8.35 -26.75 3.36
N ASP A 374 8.79 -25.69 2.69
CA ASP A 374 9.20 -25.75 1.30
C ASP A 374 10.44 -26.63 1.10
N PRO A 375 10.59 -27.27 -0.08
CA PRO A 375 11.78 -28.03 -0.41
C PRO A 375 12.98 -27.10 -0.60
N SER A 376 14.17 -27.56 -0.25
CA SER A 376 15.41 -26.83 -0.54
C SER A 376 15.58 -26.70 -2.06
N ASN A 377 15.44 -25.47 -2.57
CA ASN A 377 15.44 -25.15 -3.99
C ASN A 377 16.19 -23.86 -4.35
N GLY A 378 16.99 -23.31 -3.40
CA GLY A 378 17.73 -22.07 -3.58
C GLY A 378 16.85 -20.81 -3.47
N ARG A 379 15.69 -20.91 -2.80
CA ARG A 379 14.76 -19.80 -2.59
C ARG A 379 14.91 -19.17 -1.22
N TYR A 380 14.50 -17.93 -1.11
CA TYR A 380 14.68 -17.13 0.10
C TYR A 380 13.39 -17.07 0.93
N ASN A 381 13.53 -17.35 2.24
CA ASN A 381 12.53 -17.14 3.28
C ASN A 381 13.14 -16.22 4.33
N TYR A 382 12.53 -15.03 4.61
CA TYR A 382 13.21 -14.02 5.40
C TYR A 382 12.25 -13.08 6.12
N MET A 383 12.77 -12.29 7.06
CA MET A 383 12.07 -11.32 7.92
C MET A 383 10.86 -11.93 8.63
N PRO A 384 11.04 -12.95 9.48
CA PRO A 384 9.94 -13.55 10.21
C PRO A 384 9.39 -12.64 11.31
N ALA A 385 8.09 -12.86 11.64
CA ALA A 385 7.45 -12.41 12.88
C ALA A 385 6.67 -13.57 13.49
N VAL A 386 6.35 -13.50 14.78
CA VAL A 386 5.67 -14.57 15.50
C VAL A 386 4.62 -14.04 16.47
N CYS A 387 3.48 -14.74 16.54
CA CYS A 387 2.47 -14.54 17.58
C CYS A 387 1.87 -15.89 18.00
N VAL A 388 1.36 -15.95 19.24
CA VAL A 388 0.73 -17.14 19.82
C VAL A 388 -0.74 -16.84 20.08
N THR A 389 -1.63 -17.71 19.63
CA THR A 389 -3.07 -17.61 19.84
C THR A 389 -3.51 -18.26 21.14
N PRO A 390 -4.70 -17.95 21.71
CA PRO A 390 -5.19 -18.51 22.99
C PRO A 390 -5.34 -20.03 23.04
N ASP A 391 -5.44 -20.70 21.90
CA ASP A 391 -5.42 -22.16 21.78
C ASP A 391 -3.99 -22.76 21.86
N GLY A 392 -2.98 -21.90 22.04
CA GLY A 392 -1.56 -22.26 22.04
C GLY A 392 -1.01 -22.50 20.63
N GLY A 393 -1.71 -22.09 19.58
CA GLY A 393 -1.23 -22.12 18.20
C GLY A 393 -0.12 -21.09 17.97
N VAL A 394 1.03 -21.55 17.47
CA VAL A 394 2.17 -20.71 17.13
C VAL A 394 2.07 -20.32 15.66
N ASN A 395 2.10 -19.02 15.36
CA ASN A 395 1.97 -18.48 14.00
C ASN A 395 3.23 -17.71 13.67
N VAL A 396 3.95 -18.16 12.64
CA VAL A 396 5.18 -17.52 12.15
C VAL A 396 4.92 -17.00 10.74
N THR A 397 5.11 -15.72 10.52
CA THR A 397 4.89 -15.05 9.23
C THR A 397 6.21 -14.63 8.62
N TYR A 398 6.35 -14.62 7.30
CA TYR A 398 7.59 -14.31 6.60
C TYR A 398 7.38 -14.08 5.10
N TYR A 399 8.37 -13.45 4.46
CA TYR A 399 8.45 -13.39 3.00
C TYR A 399 8.98 -14.71 2.43
N ASP A 400 8.45 -15.15 1.30
CA ASP A 400 8.69 -16.46 0.72
C ASP A 400 8.67 -16.42 -0.81
N GLN A 401 9.56 -17.17 -1.45
CA GLN A 401 9.70 -17.25 -2.91
C GLN A 401 9.41 -18.65 -3.48
N ARG A 402 8.86 -19.60 -2.68
CA ARG A 402 8.72 -21.01 -3.05
C ARG A 402 7.90 -21.28 -4.32
N ASN A 403 6.85 -20.50 -4.57
CA ASN A 403 5.91 -20.71 -5.68
C ASN A 403 6.21 -19.82 -6.89
N THR A 404 7.26 -19.04 -6.87
CA THR A 404 7.51 -17.98 -7.82
C THR A 404 8.80 -18.20 -8.61
N THR A 405 9.03 -17.42 -9.64
CA THR A 405 10.25 -17.43 -10.45
C THR A 405 11.01 -16.12 -10.28
N GLY A 406 12.32 -16.14 -10.51
CA GLY A 406 13.17 -14.98 -10.31
C GLY A 406 13.17 -14.52 -8.86
N PHE A 407 12.92 -13.23 -8.61
CA PHE A 407 12.88 -12.61 -7.29
C PHE A 407 11.45 -12.27 -6.83
N VAL A 408 10.45 -12.75 -7.54
CA VAL A 408 9.05 -12.57 -7.17
C VAL A 408 8.79 -13.25 -5.82
N THR A 409 8.07 -12.57 -4.95
CA THR A 409 7.90 -12.93 -3.54
C THR A 409 6.42 -12.90 -3.16
N GLU A 410 6.04 -13.72 -2.22
CA GLU A 410 4.74 -13.75 -1.55
C GLU A 410 4.95 -13.55 -0.04
N PHE A 411 3.88 -13.28 0.72
CA PHE A 411 3.92 -13.28 2.18
C PHE A 411 3.18 -14.50 2.73
N TRP A 412 3.82 -15.27 3.61
CA TRP A 412 3.34 -16.57 4.09
C TRP A 412 3.20 -16.60 5.61
N MET A 413 2.48 -17.60 6.09
CA MET A 413 2.38 -17.96 7.51
C MET A 413 2.50 -19.46 7.66
N SER A 414 3.34 -19.89 8.60
CA SER A 414 3.37 -21.27 9.12
C SER A 414 2.66 -21.31 10.47
N ARG A 415 1.70 -22.22 10.61
CA ARG A 415 0.96 -22.43 11.87
C ARG A 415 1.25 -23.81 12.46
N SER A 416 1.58 -23.86 13.76
CA SER A 416 1.79 -25.08 14.53
C SER A 416 0.79 -25.15 15.69
N LEU A 417 0.10 -26.28 15.83
CA LEU A 417 -0.82 -26.57 16.94
C LEU A 417 -0.16 -27.36 18.08
N ASN A 418 1.07 -27.83 17.88
CA ASN A 418 1.81 -28.67 18.80
C ASN A 418 3.12 -28.06 19.32
N GLY A 419 3.16 -26.72 19.36
CA GLY A 419 4.25 -25.96 19.96
C GLY A 419 5.53 -25.96 19.11
N GLY A 420 5.42 -25.98 17.79
CA GLY A 420 6.55 -25.88 16.87
C GLY A 420 7.13 -27.23 16.42
N THR A 421 6.46 -28.36 16.74
CA THR A 421 6.93 -29.68 16.30
C THR A 421 6.59 -29.98 14.84
N THR A 422 5.39 -29.58 14.39
CA THR A 422 4.96 -29.68 13.00
C THR A 422 4.29 -28.38 12.55
N TRP A 423 4.36 -28.08 11.26
CA TRP A 423 3.89 -26.86 10.69
C TRP A 423 2.99 -27.09 9.48
N THR A 424 2.05 -26.18 9.27
CA THR A 424 1.27 -26.06 8.04
C THR A 424 1.48 -24.66 7.47
N ASP A 425 1.94 -24.62 6.23
CA ASP A 425 2.27 -23.37 5.54
C ASP A 425 1.08 -22.87 4.72
N VAL A 426 0.83 -21.58 4.78
CA VAL A 426 -0.30 -20.89 4.13
C VAL A 426 0.17 -19.59 3.49
N ALA A 427 -0.11 -19.41 2.20
CA ALA A 427 0.11 -18.12 1.52
C ALA A 427 -0.89 -17.08 2.07
N VAL A 428 -0.40 -16.03 2.70
CA VAL A 428 -1.22 -14.95 3.27
C VAL A 428 -1.50 -13.87 2.23
N SER A 429 -0.47 -13.44 1.48
CA SER A 429 -0.70 -12.49 0.41
C SER A 429 -1.60 -13.09 -0.67
N ASP A 430 -2.53 -12.30 -1.19
CA ASP A 430 -3.39 -12.65 -2.31
C ASP A 430 -2.83 -12.12 -3.64
N HIS A 431 -1.62 -11.63 -3.60
CA HIS A 431 -0.86 -11.07 -4.71
C HIS A 431 0.64 -11.36 -4.52
N THR A 432 1.37 -11.19 -5.60
CA THR A 432 2.84 -11.30 -5.64
C THR A 432 3.46 -9.91 -5.84
N PHE A 433 4.72 -9.76 -5.46
CA PHE A 433 5.49 -8.53 -5.66
C PHE A 433 6.96 -8.87 -5.89
N THR A 434 7.73 -7.92 -6.41
CA THR A 434 9.19 -8.08 -6.57
C THR A 434 9.89 -7.09 -5.65
N PRO A 435 10.49 -7.56 -4.55
CA PRO A 435 11.23 -6.69 -3.64
C PRO A 435 12.37 -5.96 -4.36
N ALA A 436 12.47 -4.68 -4.11
CA ALA A 436 13.54 -3.82 -4.64
C ALA A 436 13.95 -2.80 -3.57
N PRO A 437 15.19 -2.31 -3.58
CA PRO A 437 15.62 -1.26 -2.66
C PRO A 437 14.74 -0.01 -2.76
N ILE A 438 14.38 0.56 -1.61
CA ILE A 438 13.67 1.84 -1.56
C ILE A 438 14.66 2.95 -1.92
N SER A 439 14.36 3.66 -3.00
CA SER A 439 15.22 4.73 -3.52
C SER A 439 15.42 5.85 -2.49
N GLY A 440 16.65 6.34 -2.36
CA GLY A 440 16.99 7.45 -1.47
C GLY A 440 17.26 7.04 -0.01
N LEU A 441 17.19 5.75 0.31
CA LEU A 441 17.52 5.19 1.62
C LEU A 441 18.85 4.41 1.59
N ALA A 442 19.22 3.81 2.74
CA ALA A 442 20.43 2.99 2.85
C ALA A 442 20.43 1.86 1.80
N GLY A 443 21.62 1.49 1.31
CA GLY A 443 21.78 0.51 0.25
C GLY A 443 21.07 -0.81 0.55
N GLY A 444 20.25 -1.27 -0.37
CA GLY A 444 19.47 -2.50 -0.25
C GLY A 444 18.24 -2.43 0.66
N TYR A 445 17.91 -1.28 1.21
CA TYR A 445 16.85 -1.17 2.21
C TYR A 445 15.45 -1.38 1.64
N GLN A 446 14.68 -2.31 2.21
CA GLN A 446 13.24 -2.49 2.04
C GLN A 446 12.48 -2.52 3.36
N GLY A 447 13.18 -2.38 4.49
CA GLY A 447 12.78 -2.65 5.85
C GLY A 447 13.60 -3.78 6.46
N ASP A 448 13.56 -3.92 7.78
CA ASP A 448 14.33 -4.92 8.53
C ASP A 448 13.44 -5.90 9.30
N TYR A 449 12.11 -5.65 9.42
CA TYR A 449 11.18 -6.52 10.15
C TYR A 449 9.73 -6.39 9.68
N THR A 450 8.94 -7.40 10.05
CA THR A 450 7.49 -7.50 9.85
C THR A 450 6.78 -7.66 11.19
N GLY A 451 5.44 -7.58 11.20
CA GLY A 451 4.62 -7.71 12.42
C GLY A 451 3.66 -8.89 12.39
N CYS A 452 3.37 -9.45 13.56
CA CYS A 452 2.30 -10.41 13.76
C CYS A 452 1.65 -10.21 15.13
N THR A 453 0.33 -10.11 15.18
CA THR A 453 -0.41 -9.99 16.44
C THR A 453 -1.72 -10.77 16.36
N TYR A 454 -2.34 -11.01 17.54
CA TYR A 454 -3.63 -11.68 17.66
C TYR A 454 -4.62 -10.76 18.38
N SER A 455 -5.78 -10.55 17.81
CA SER A 455 -6.86 -9.77 18.42
C SER A 455 -7.84 -10.71 19.12
N SER A 456 -7.88 -10.69 20.44
CA SER A 456 -8.78 -11.54 21.24
C SER A 456 -10.26 -11.19 21.07
N GLY A 457 -10.59 -9.93 20.78
CA GLY A 457 -11.99 -9.50 20.60
C GLY A 457 -12.57 -9.89 19.24
N SER A 458 -11.76 -10.01 18.21
CA SER A 458 -12.21 -10.49 16.90
C SER A 458 -11.88 -11.94 16.62
N GLY A 459 -11.03 -12.58 17.45
CA GLY A 459 -10.57 -13.95 17.24
C GLY A 459 -9.66 -14.11 16.02
N LYS A 460 -8.97 -13.03 15.62
CA LYS A 460 -8.20 -12.99 14.36
C LYS A 460 -6.71 -12.84 14.59
N ILE A 461 -5.92 -13.52 13.75
CA ILE A 461 -4.49 -13.30 13.57
C ILE A 461 -4.31 -12.19 12.55
N PHE A 462 -3.47 -11.23 12.85
CA PHE A 462 -3.11 -10.13 11.97
C PHE A 462 -1.62 -10.17 11.65
N PRO A 463 -1.20 -10.78 10.53
CA PRO A 463 0.10 -10.56 9.93
C PRO A 463 0.16 -9.16 9.31
N PHE A 464 1.32 -8.50 9.43
CA PHE A 464 1.58 -7.21 8.79
C PHE A 464 2.90 -7.27 8.05
N TRP A 465 2.89 -6.83 6.80
CA TRP A 465 4.08 -6.76 5.94
C TRP A 465 4.06 -5.51 5.08
N ALA A 466 5.19 -5.19 4.48
CA ALA A 466 5.29 -4.10 3.52
C ALA A 466 5.72 -4.63 2.15
N ASP A 467 5.04 -4.25 1.09
CA ASP A 467 5.41 -4.59 -0.27
C ASP A 467 5.13 -3.47 -1.28
N ASN A 468 5.69 -3.60 -2.47
CA ASN A 468 5.64 -2.61 -3.53
C ASN A 468 4.66 -2.95 -4.68
N SER A 469 3.75 -3.90 -4.48
CA SER A 469 2.77 -4.32 -5.50
C SER A 469 1.87 -3.19 -5.97
N SER A 470 1.64 -2.19 -5.13
CA SER A 470 0.84 -1.00 -5.44
C SER A 470 1.63 0.16 -6.07
N GLY A 471 2.87 -0.08 -6.53
CA GLY A 471 3.76 0.91 -7.14
C GLY A 471 4.75 1.56 -6.18
N THR A 472 4.42 1.63 -4.88
CA THR A 472 5.32 2.01 -3.78
C THR A 472 5.15 1.04 -2.63
N TYR A 473 6.15 0.93 -1.75
CA TYR A 473 5.99 0.11 -0.55
C TYR A 473 4.84 0.63 0.31
N GLN A 474 3.91 -0.26 0.61
CA GLN A 474 2.76 -0.01 1.47
C GLN A 474 2.62 -1.14 2.47
N VAL A 475 2.10 -0.83 3.66
CA VAL A 475 1.78 -1.85 4.66
C VAL A 475 0.47 -2.53 4.32
N TRP A 476 0.47 -3.85 4.39
CA TRP A 476 -0.67 -4.74 4.17
C TRP A 476 -0.95 -5.58 5.41
N THR A 477 -2.19 -6.07 5.51
CA THR A 477 -2.63 -7.04 6.52
C THR A 477 -3.79 -7.89 6.04
N SER A 478 -4.04 -8.99 6.76
CA SER A 478 -5.21 -9.85 6.59
C SER A 478 -5.71 -10.29 7.96
N GLY A 479 -6.99 -10.16 8.24
CA GLY A 479 -7.58 -10.60 9.51
C GLY A 479 -7.97 -12.09 9.46
N ILE A 480 -7.01 -12.99 9.67
CA ILE A 480 -7.17 -14.43 9.52
C ILE A 480 -7.93 -15.02 10.71
N THR A 481 -9.07 -15.66 10.47
CA THR A 481 -9.76 -16.46 11.47
C THR A 481 -9.33 -17.94 11.41
N TYR A 482 -9.45 -18.64 12.53
CA TYR A 482 -9.11 -20.05 12.64
C TYR A 482 -10.09 -20.74 13.63
N GLY A 483 -10.30 -22.00 13.43
CA GLY A 483 -11.18 -22.77 14.31
C GLY A 483 -11.60 -24.11 13.71
N PRO A 484 -12.41 -24.89 14.44
CA PRO A 484 -12.94 -26.11 13.83
C PRO A 484 -13.77 -25.75 12.60
N PRO A 485 -13.71 -26.55 11.54
CA PRO A 485 -14.53 -26.29 10.38
C PRO A 485 -16.01 -26.32 10.78
N PRO A 486 -16.82 -25.37 10.31
CA PRO A 486 -18.26 -25.36 10.55
C PRO A 486 -18.90 -26.65 10.02
N ALA A 487 -20.01 -27.06 10.60
CA ALA A 487 -20.73 -28.21 10.08
C ALA A 487 -21.37 -27.88 8.72
N ASN A 488 -21.99 -26.71 8.61
CA ASN A 488 -22.62 -26.22 7.39
C ASN A 488 -22.09 -24.80 7.08
N ASP A 489 -21.44 -24.65 5.95
CA ASP A 489 -20.90 -23.39 5.46
C ASP A 489 -20.88 -23.39 3.93
N VAL A 490 -21.55 -22.43 3.32
CA VAL A 490 -21.63 -22.29 1.85
C VAL A 490 -21.00 -20.97 1.45
N VAL A 491 -19.82 -21.06 0.88
CA VAL A 491 -19.08 -19.90 0.38
C VAL A 491 -19.51 -19.58 -1.04
N VAL A 492 -19.92 -18.37 -1.32
CA VAL A 492 -20.25 -17.88 -2.66
C VAL A 492 -19.25 -16.80 -3.09
N GLY A 493 -18.51 -17.09 -4.15
CA GLY A 493 -17.52 -16.18 -4.75
C GLY A 493 -16.25 -16.87 -5.23
N PRO A 494 -15.49 -16.24 -6.11
CA PRO A 494 -15.79 -14.97 -6.81
C PRO A 494 -16.78 -15.14 -7.98
N PHE A 495 -17.07 -14.03 -8.70
CA PHE A 495 -17.66 -14.15 -10.03
C PHE A 495 -16.65 -14.78 -10.99
N LEU A 496 -17.05 -15.88 -11.65
CA LEU A 496 -16.17 -16.61 -12.57
C LEU A 496 -16.16 -16.06 -13.99
N SER A 497 -17.24 -15.40 -14.39
CA SER A 497 -17.33 -14.72 -15.66
C SER A 497 -18.23 -13.49 -15.53
N LEU A 498 -17.61 -12.33 -15.53
CA LEU A 498 -18.28 -11.06 -15.78
C LEU A 498 -17.73 -10.53 -17.09
N PRO A 499 -18.59 -10.22 -18.07
CA PRO A 499 -18.15 -9.50 -19.24
C PRO A 499 -17.48 -8.18 -18.83
N GLY A 500 -16.41 -7.80 -19.50
CA GLY A 500 -15.78 -6.49 -19.29
C GLY A 500 -16.73 -5.34 -19.65
N GLN A 501 -17.86 -5.62 -20.31
CA GLN A 501 -18.84 -4.65 -20.75
C GLN A 501 -20.21 -5.26 -20.88
N PHE A 502 -21.24 -4.51 -20.49
CA PHE A 502 -22.66 -4.86 -20.66
C PHE A 502 -23.34 -3.87 -21.60
N VAL A 503 -24.21 -4.37 -22.49
CA VAL A 503 -25.00 -3.58 -23.44
C VAL A 503 -26.47 -3.97 -23.31
N ALA A 504 -27.37 -2.98 -23.29
CA ALA A 504 -28.81 -3.22 -23.20
C ALA A 504 -29.31 -4.05 -24.37
N GLY A 505 -30.21 -5.01 -24.11
CA GLY A 505 -30.75 -5.92 -25.10
C GLY A 505 -29.90 -7.16 -25.40
N SER A 506 -28.66 -7.23 -24.91
CA SER A 506 -27.77 -8.39 -25.08
C SER A 506 -27.88 -9.37 -23.91
N PRO A 507 -27.97 -10.70 -24.18
CA PRO A 507 -28.01 -11.68 -23.12
C PRO A 507 -26.61 -11.99 -22.56
N TYR A 508 -26.49 -12.13 -21.25
CA TYR A 508 -25.26 -12.45 -20.54
C TYR A 508 -25.45 -13.64 -19.60
N SER A 509 -24.44 -14.47 -19.48
CA SER A 509 -24.39 -15.54 -18.46
C SER A 509 -23.51 -15.07 -17.30
N ILE A 510 -24.11 -14.83 -16.15
CA ILE A 510 -23.44 -14.39 -14.92
C ILE A 510 -23.16 -15.62 -14.10
N LYS A 511 -21.87 -15.91 -13.83
CA LYS A 511 -21.46 -17.16 -13.19
C LYS A 511 -20.71 -16.88 -11.91
N GLY A 512 -21.11 -17.50 -10.82
CA GLY A 512 -20.43 -17.46 -9.51
C GLY A 512 -19.91 -18.82 -9.09
N LYS A 513 -18.76 -18.84 -8.43
CA LYS A 513 -18.20 -20.01 -7.75
C LYS A 513 -18.97 -20.29 -6.48
N VAL A 514 -19.16 -21.56 -6.14
CA VAL A 514 -19.81 -22.00 -4.89
C VAL A 514 -18.92 -23.09 -4.28
N THR A 515 -18.53 -22.94 -3.03
CA THR A 515 -17.69 -23.90 -2.32
C THR A 515 -18.40 -24.33 -1.03
N ASN A 516 -18.35 -25.61 -0.71
CA ASN A 516 -18.77 -26.10 0.59
C ASN A 516 -17.59 -26.00 1.57
N GLY A 517 -17.59 -24.97 2.42
CA GLY A 517 -16.62 -24.77 3.49
C GLY A 517 -16.89 -25.62 4.74
N GLY A 518 -18.09 -26.23 4.82
CA GLY A 518 -18.52 -27.05 5.94
C GLY A 518 -18.06 -28.51 5.87
N THR A 519 -18.22 -29.23 6.95
CA THR A 519 -17.93 -30.68 7.04
C THR A 519 -19.07 -31.57 6.53
N ASN A 520 -20.31 -31.06 6.54
CA ASN A 520 -21.46 -31.73 6.02
C ASN A 520 -21.62 -31.53 4.51
N ALA A 521 -21.93 -32.59 3.76
CA ALA A 521 -22.30 -32.42 2.35
C ALA A 521 -23.60 -31.60 2.24
N GLN A 522 -23.64 -30.67 1.30
CA GLN A 522 -24.81 -29.85 1.01
C GLN A 522 -25.62 -30.52 -0.11
N SER A 523 -26.90 -30.82 0.16
CA SER A 523 -27.79 -31.45 -0.80
C SER A 523 -28.91 -30.49 -1.23
N ASN A 524 -29.23 -30.48 -2.53
CA ASN A 524 -30.28 -29.61 -3.09
C ASN A 524 -30.07 -28.12 -2.72
N LEU A 525 -28.83 -27.66 -2.78
CA LEU A 525 -28.40 -26.33 -2.37
C LEU A 525 -28.93 -25.26 -3.35
N PRO A 526 -29.85 -24.38 -2.93
CA PRO A 526 -30.33 -23.30 -3.78
C PRO A 526 -29.33 -22.17 -3.82
N ILE A 527 -28.90 -21.79 -5.02
CA ILE A 527 -28.09 -20.58 -5.28
C ILE A 527 -28.99 -19.57 -6.00
N ARG A 528 -28.97 -18.35 -5.53
CA ARG A 528 -29.88 -17.28 -5.92
C ARG A 528 -29.14 -16.13 -6.57
N PHE A 529 -29.77 -15.55 -7.58
CA PHE A 529 -29.27 -14.37 -8.27
C PHE A 529 -30.31 -13.26 -8.28
N THR A 530 -29.93 -12.03 -7.96
CA THR A 530 -30.78 -10.84 -8.04
C THR A 530 -30.08 -9.71 -8.80
N VAL A 531 -30.90 -8.85 -9.41
CA VAL A 531 -30.50 -7.59 -10.03
C VAL A 531 -31.22 -6.46 -9.32
N ASN A 532 -30.50 -5.48 -8.81
CA ASN A 532 -31.01 -4.33 -8.04
C ASN A 532 -31.95 -4.74 -6.89
N GLY A 533 -31.68 -5.87 -6.24
CA GLY A 533 -32.50 -6.40 -5.14
C GLY A 533 -33.90 -6.91 -5.54
N GLY A 534 -34.13 -7.11 -6.86
CA GLY A 534 -35.38 -7.68 -7.36
C GLY A 534 -35.63 -9.14 -6.97
N ALA A 535 -36.69 -9.74 -7.50
CA ALA A 535 -37.01 -11.14 -7.23
C ALA A 535 -35.87 -12.08 -7.65
N PRO A 536 -35.45 -13.05 -6.83
CA PRO A 536 -34.34 -13.93 -7.13
C PRO A 536 -34.68 -14.97 -8.17
N THR A 537 -33.78 -15.18 -9.11
CA THR A 537 -33.70 -16.39 -9.91
C THR A 537 -32.92 -17.45 -9.12
N THR A 538 -33.36 -18.69 -9.10
CA THR A 538 -32.77 -19.77 -8.30
C THR A 538 -32.32 -20.93 -9.17
N ASN A 539 -31.08 -21.36 -8.99
CA ASN A 539 -30.54 -22.63 -9.48
C ASN A 539 -30.23 -23.56 -8.29
N THR A 540 -30.20 -24.86 -8.51
CA THR A 540 -29.95 -25.83 -7.46
C THR A 540 -28.73 -26.69 -7.78
N ILE A 541 -27.76 -26.72 -6.85
CA ILE A 541 -26.66 -27.68 -6.85
C ILE A 541 -27.15 -28.94 -6.11
N THR A 542 -27.22 -30.06 -6.81
CA THR A 542 -27.85 -31.27 -6.28
C THR A 542 -27.09 -31.87 -5.10
N ASN A 543 -25.76 -31.91 -5.21
CA ASN A 543 -24.88 -32.43 -4.16
C ASN A 543 -23.52 -31.71 -4.22
N LEU A 544 -23.10 -31.12 -3.09
CA LEU A 544 -21.80 -30.46 -2.95
C LEU A 544 -21.12 -31.05 -1.71
N PRO A 545 -20.21 -32.05 -1.87
CA PRO A 545 -19.46 -32.61 -0.76
C PRO A 545 -18.62 -31.60 0.01
N SER A 546 -18.23 -31.94 1.24
CA SER A 546 -17.31 -31.13 2.04
C SER A 546 -16.03 -30.78 1.26
N GLY A 547 -15.64 -29.53 1.24
CA GLY A 547 -14.48 -29.02 0.51
C GLY A 547 -14.63 -28.96 -1.02
N ALA A 548 -15.75 -29.46 -1.57
CA ALA A 548 -15.98 -29.44 -3.01
C ALA A 548 -16.38 -28.04 -3.49
N THR A 549 -16.07 -27.77 -4.76
CA THR A 549 -16.42 -26.54 -5.45
C THR A 549 -17.25 -26.84 -6.69
N ASP A 550 -18.28 -26.06 -6.92
CA ASP A 550 -19.11 -26.02 -8.12
C ASP A 550 -19.33 -24.57 -8.54
N SER A 551 -20.21 -24.35 -9.51
CA SER A 551 -20.57 -23.01 -9.97
C SER A 551 -22.02 -22.94 -10.39
N SER A 552 -22.63 -21.80 -10.23
CA SER A 552 -23.99 -21.52 -10.68
C SER A 552 -23.99 -20.39 -11.72
N ALA A 553 -24.71 -20.60 -12.84
CA ALA A 553 -24.79 -19.65 -13.93
C ALA A 553 -26.23 -19.15 -14.12
N PHE A 554 -26.40 -17.84 -14.24
CA PHE A 554 -27.68 -17.18 -14.39
C PHE A 554 -27.71 -16.33 -15.67
N ASN A 555 -28.77 -16.47 -16.46
CA ASN A 555 -28.95 -15.65 -17.64
C ASN A 555 -29.60 -14.30 -17.24
N TRP A 556 -29.01 -13.21 -17.72
CA TRP A 556 -29.53 -11.87 -17.54
C TRP A 556 -29.45 -11.07 -18.85
N THR A 557 -30.56 -10.42 -19.22
CA THR A 557 -30.61 -9.50 -20.34
C THR A 557 -31.09 -8.13 -19.83
N PRO A 558 -30.17 -7.17 -19.65
CA PRO A 558 -30.54 -5.82 -19.22
C PRO A 558 -31.43 -5.15 -20.29
N SER A 559 -32.56 -4.57 -19.89
CA SER A 559 -33.48 -3.94 -20.82
C SER A 559 -33.12 -2.49 -21.16
N THR A 560 -32.42 -1.80 -20.28
CA THR A 560 -32.05 -0.38 -20.41
C THR A 560 -30.61 -0.17 -20.00
N SER A 561 -29.99 0.92 -20.45
CA SER A 561 -28.70 1.38 -19.97
C SER A 561 -28.80 1.94 -18.55
N GLY A 562 -27.70 1.90 -17.80
CA GLY A 562 -27.63 2.40 -16.44
C GLY A 562 -26.75 1.56 -15.54
N SER A 563 -26.77 1.87 -14.26
CA SER A 563 -26.03 1.13 -13.23
C SER A 563 -26.90 0.02 -12.62
N TYR A 564 -26.35 -1.18 -12.49
CA TYR A 564 -27.04 -2.35 -11.96
C TYR A 564 -26.19 -3.04 -10.90
N THR A 565 -26.79 -3.37 -9.78
CA THR A 565 -26.16 -4.21 -8.76
C THR A 565 -26.54 -5.67 -8.99
N LEU A 566 -25.56 -6.50 -9.28
CA LEU A 566 -25.69 -7.95 -9.44
C LEU A 566 -25.29 -8.63 -8.14
N LYS A 567 -26.11 -9.57 -7.64
CA LYS A 567 -25.84 -10.29 -6.39
C LYS A 567 -26.12 -11.78 -6.59
N ILE A 568 -25.12 -12.63 -6.24
CA ILE A 568 -25.31 -14.08 -6.11
C ILE A 568 -25.14 -14.46 -4.65
N PHE A 569 -26.03 -15.31 -4.12
CA PHE A 569 -26.00 -15.71 -2.71
C PHE A 569 -26.56 -17.12 -2.50
N SER A 570 -26.11 -17.73 -1.40
CA SER A 570 -26.63 -19.02 -0.95
C SER A 570 -28.04 -18.89 -0.39
N GLY A 571 -28.90 -19.83 -0.73
CA GLY A 571 -30.21 -20.02 -0.11
C GLY A 571 -30.24 -21.17 0.88
N ALA A 572 -29.08 -21.66 1.34
CA ALA A 572 -28.99 -22.75 2.32
C ALA A 572 -29.84 -22.44 3.56
N ALA A 573 -30.58 -23.44 4.05
CA ALA A 573 -31.43 -23.26 5.22
C ALA A 573 -30.60 -23.10 6.50
N VAL A 574 -29.50 -23.84 6.59
CA VAL A 574 -28.52 -23.78 7.66
C VAL A 574 -27.18 -23.40 7.07
N ASP A 575 -26.59 -22.35 7.59
CA ASP A 575 -25.26 -21.87 7.23
C ASP A 575 -24.72 -21.14 8.45
N GLU A 576 -23.62 -21.65 8.98
CA GLU A 576 -23.05 -21.16 10.23
C GLU A 576 -22.18 -19.92 10.02
N ASN A 577 -21.87 -19.58 8.75
CA ASN A 577 -21.06 -18.42 8.39
C ASN A 577 -21.73 -17.59 7.26
N ARG A 578 -22.77 -16.87 7.59
CA ARG A 578 -23.51 -16.00 6.65
C ARG A 578 -22.69 -14.86 6.07
N ALA A 579 -21.51 -14.59 6.57
CA ALA A 579 -20.68 -13.50 6.07
C ALA A 579 -20.03 -13.77 4.71
N ASN A 580 -19.93 -15.05 4.30
CA ASN A 580 -19.28 -15.50 3.07
C ASN A 580 -20.27 -16.13 2.05
N ASP A 581 -21.55 -16.15 2.32
CA ASP A 581 -22.59 -16.77 1.51
C ASP A 581 -23.08 -15.88 0.35
N THR A 582 -22.47 -14.74 0.14
CA THR A 582 -22.96 -13.71 -0.78
C THR A 582 -21.79 -12.98 -1.49
N ILE A 583 -21.93 -12.80 -2.81
CA ILE A 583 -21.11 -11.86 -3.58
C ILE A 583 -21.98 -10.83 -4.28
N SER A 584 -21.48 -9.61 -4.41
CA SER A 584 -22.17 -8.51 -5.07
C SER A 584 -21.19 -7.65 -5.86
N THR A 585 -21.64 -7.14 -7.00
CA THR A 585 -20.88 -6.17 -7.81
C THR A 585 -21.83 -5.19 -8.47
N THR A 586 -21.32 -4.01 -8.78
CA THR A 586 -22.06 -3.00 -9.57
C THR A 586 -21.47 -2.94 -10.97
N VAL A 587 -22.32 -3.03 -11.97
CA VAL A 587 -21.94 -3.00 -13.39
C VAL A 587 -22.65 -1.87 -14.10
N THR A 588 -21.99 -1.28 -15.10
CA THR A 588 -22.59 -0.30 -16.00
C THR A 588 -23.04 -0.98 -17.28
N VAL A 589 -24.31 -0.80 -17.62
CA VAL A 589 -24.91 -1.25 -18.88
C VAL A 589 -24.96 -0.07 -19.86
N LEU A 590 -24.37 -0.24 -21.01
CA LEU A 590 -24.35 0.76 -22.09
C LEU A 590 -25.63 0.71 -22.93
N PRO A 591 -25.96 1.77 -23.68
CA PRO A 591 -27.12 1.79 -24.58
C PRO A 591 -27.09 0.65 -25.62
N ALA A 592 -28.25 0.20 -26.03
CA ALA A 592 -28.37 -0.76 -27.13
C ALA A 592 -27.68 -0.27 -28.40
N GLY A 593 -27.00 -1.19 -29.10
CA GLY A 593 -26.24 -0.86 -30.31
C GLY A 593 -24.81 -0.35 -30.05
N THR A 594 -24.33 -0.31 -28.80
CA THR A 594 -22.92 0.01 -28.53
C THR A 594 -22.00 -1.09 -29.09
N VAL A 595 -21.00 -0.67 -29.86
CA VAL A 595 -19.96 -1.52 -30.44
C VAL A 595 -18.57 -0.97 -30.15
N VAL A 596 -17.55 -1.79 -30.34
CA VAL A 596 -16.15 -1.34 -30.31
C VAL A 596 -15.72 -0.92 -31.69
N ALA A 597 -15.35 0.34 -31.85
CA ALA A 597 -14.74 0.89 -33.05
C ALA A 597 -13.26 1.16 -32.85
N GLY A 598 -12.51 1.38 -33.91
CA GLY A 598 -11.11 1.74 -33.89
C GLY A 598 -10.79 2.93 -34.78
N THR A 599 -9.78 3.72 -34.38
CA THR A 599 -9.24 4.81 -35.21
C THR A 599 -7.74 4.92 -35.01
N THR A 600 -7.05 5.39 -36.07
CA THR A 600 -5.63 5.73 -35.99
C THR A 600 -5.49 7.19 -36.42
N ILE A 601 -4.88 7.98 -35.56
CA ILE A 601 -4.66 9.41 -35.81
C ILE A 601 -3.16 9.66 -35.73
N CYS A 602 -2.58 10.20 -36.80
CA CYS A 602 -1.16 10.41 -36.95
C CYS A 602 -0.77 11.87 -37.00
N ARG A 603 0.37 12.18 -36.48
CA ARG A 603 1.09 13.46 -36.60
C ARG A 603 2.34 13.20 -37.44
N ASN A 604 2.38 13.67 -38.67
CA ASN A 604 3.47 13.48 -39.60
C ASN A 604 4.12 14.81 -39.98
N GLY A 605 5.37 14.73 -40.44
CA GLY A 605 6.11 15.91 -40.88
C GLY A 605 6.47 16.87 -39.78
N LEU A 606 6.54 16.38 -38.54
CA LEU A 606 6.98 17.14 -37.38
C LEU A 606 8.51 17.40 -37.51
N ASN A 607 8.97 18.43 -36.83
CA ASN A 607 10.38 18.72 -36.67
C ASN A 607 10.62 19.31 -35.27
N ILE A 608 10.11 18.61 -34.26
CA ILE A 608 10.15 19.05 -32.86
C ILE A 608 11.47 18.60 -32.26
N LEU A 609 12.30 19.56 -31.92
CA LEU A 609 13.58 19.29 -31.26
C LEU A 609 13.35 18.72 -29.87
N ILE A 610 14.11 17.69 -29.53
CA ILE A 610 14.22 17.14 -28.17
C ILE A 610 15.38 17.88 -27.53
N PRO A 611 15.13 18.77 -26.53
CA PRO A 611 16.19 19.60 -25.95
C PRO A 611 17.09 18.78 -25.03
N GLN A 612 18.33 19.19 -24.93
CA GLN A 612 19.27 18.70 -23.91
C GLN A 612 18.79 19.20 -22.54
N THR A 613 18.44 18.25 -21.67
CA THR A 613 17.99 18.46 -20.28
C THR A 613 16.75 19.33 -20.06
N GLY A 614 15.70 18.72 -19.60
CA GLY A 614 14.78 19.33 -18.65
C GLY A 614 13.66 20.22 -19.19
N SER A 615 13.05 19.97 -20.33
CA SER A 615 11.61 20.24 -20.50
C SER A 615 11.14 19.59 -21.78
N ALA A 616 10.26 18.63 -21.62
CA ALA A 616 9.72 17.82 -22.69
C ALA A 616 9.19 18.67 -23.84
N PRO A 617 9.67 18.48 -25.07
CA PRO A 617 8.87 18.86 -26.22
C PRO A 617 7.60 18.03 -26.14
N ARG A 618 6.48 18.70 -26.28
CA ARG A 618 5.19 18.02 -26.22
C ARG A 618 4.44 18.25 -27.51
N ASP A 619 4.10 17.16 -28.15
CA ASP A 619 3.10 17.19 -29.20
C ASP A 619 1.80 16.58 -28.69
N SER A 620 0.69 16.89 -29.32
CA SER A 620 -0.60 16.38 -28.90
C SER A 620 -1.53 16.07 -30.08
N ILE A 621 -2.35 15.03 -29.89
CA ILE A 621 -3.46 14.68 -30.76
C ILE A 621 -4.75 15.01 -30.01
N VAL A 622 -5.58 15.88 -30.61
CA VAL A 622 -6.92 16.16 -30.06
C VAL A 622 -7.90 15.20 -30.74
N VAL A 623 -8.52 14.36 -29.95
CA VAL A 623 -9.54 13.40 -30.37
C VAL A 623 -10.93 14.04 -30.13
N ASN A 624 -11.77 14.01 -31.13
CA ASN A 624 -13.16 14.50 -31.07
C ASN A 624 -14.07 13.58 -31.90
N ILE A 625 -14.51 12.48 -31.29
CA ILE A 625 -15.33 11.45 -31.93
C ILE A 625 -16.69 11.45 -31.23
N PRO A 626 -17.80 11.69 -31.91
CA PRO A 626 -19.11 11.72 -31.27
C PRO A 626 -19.56 10.34 -30.79
N ASN A 627 -20.44 10.35 -29.78
CA ASN A 627 -21.09 9.14 -29.21
C ASN A 627 -20.11 8.07 -28.69
N THR A 628 -18.96 8.48 -28.12
CA THR A 628 -18.02 7.57 -27.48
C THR A 628 -18.30 7.45 -25.99
N PHE A 629 -18.04 6.26 -25.40
CA PHE A 629 -18.30 5.98 -23.98
C PHE A 629 -17.02 5.75 -23.17
N GLY A 630 -16.02 5.12 -23.75
CA GLY A 630 -14.75 4.87 -23.06
C GLY A 630 -13.72 4.22 -23.99
N VAL A 631 -12.47 4.40 -23.62
CA VAL A 631 -11.32 3.73 -24.23
C VAL A 631 -11.38 2.24 -23.90
N VAL A 632 -11.15 1.39 -24.88
CA VAL A 632 -11.04 -0.07 -24.74
C VAL A 632 -9.59 -0.52 -24.80
N ASP A 633 -8.79 0.13 -25.67
CA ASP A 633 -7.40 -0.21 -25.88
C ASP A 633 -6.68 0.99 -26.53
N VAL A 634 -5.44 1.19 -26.15
CA VAL A 634 -4.57 2.22 -26.70
C VAL A 634 -3.25 1.60 -27.12
N ASN A 635 -2.83 1.94 -28.33
CA ASN A 635 -1.45 1.66 -28.75
C ASN A 635 -0.82 2.96 -29.27
N VAL A 636 0.48 3.09 -29.09
CA VAL A 636 1.25 4.22 -29.61
C VAL A 636 2.24 3.71 -30.63
N ARG A 637 2.26 4.33 -31.80
CA ARG A 637 3.28 4.07 -32.81
C ARG A 637 4.20 5.28 -32.91
N LEU A 638 5.44 5.12 -32.54
CA LEU A 638 6.52 6.07 -32.74
C LEU A 638 7.09 5.81 -34.14
N ASP A 639 6.59 6.55 -35.15
CA ASP A 639 6.99 6.33 -36.54
C ASP A 639 8.43 6.76 -36.76
N THR A 640 8.83 7.90 -36.16
CA THR A 640 10.25 8.32 -36.20
C THR A 640 10.57 9.28 -35.05
N ILE A 641 11.42 8.83 -34.15
CA ILE A 641 12.23 9.67 -33.27
C ILE A 641 13.67 9.43 -33.65
N VAL A 642 14.40 10.49 -33.98
CA VAL A 642 15.84 10.46 -34.23
C VAL A 642 16.53 10.96 -32.99
N HIS A 643 17.38 10.16 -32.39
CA HIS A 643 18.22 10.50 -31.24
C HIS A 643 19.51 9.71 -31.30
N THR A 644 20.58 10.23 -30.78
CA THR A 644 21.92 9.63 -30.85
C THR A 644 22.31 8.85 -29.59
N TYR A 645 21.44 8.79 -28.59
CA TYR A 645 21.60 7.97 -27.37
C TYR A 645 20.23 7.70 -26.74
N ASP A 646 19.55 6.65 -27.16
CA ASP A 646 18.18 6.36 -26.74
C ASP A 646 18.04 6.10 -25.23
N GLY A 647 19.14 5.70 -24.57
CA GLY A 647 19.19 5.48 -23.13
C GLY A 647 18.93 6.71 -22.25
N ASP A 648 19.00 7.90 -22.85
CA ASP A 648 18.75 9.16 -22.13
C ASP A 648 17.30 9.62 -22.22
N LEU A 649 16.50 8.97 -23.09
CA LEU A 649 15.12 9.37 -23.33
C LEU A 649 14.14 8.77 -22.33
N SER A 650 13.22 9.63 -21.84
CA SER A 650 11.97 9.23 -21.19
C SER A 650 10.80 9.66 -22.05
N ILE A 651 10.04 8.70 -22.58
CA ILE A 651 8.90 8.93 -23.47
C ILE A 651 7.62 8.53 -22.74
N ALA A 652 6.64 9.43 -22.63
CA ALA A 652 5.39 9.19 -21.93
C ALA A 652 4.17 9.69 -22.70
N LEU A 653 3.05 8.98 -22.55
CA LEU A 653 1.73 9.40 -23.01
C LEU A 653 0.88 9.82 -21.81
N THR A 654 0.15 10.93 -21.94
CA THR A 654 -0.81 11.39 -20.92
C THR A 654 -2.14 11.79 -21.56
N HIS A 655 -3.24 11.45 -20.88
CA HIS A 655 -4.61 11.82 -21.27
C HIS A 655 -5.53 11.83 -20.06
N LEU A 656 -6.19 12.95 -19.78
CA LEU A 656 -7.00 13.14 -18.56
C LEU A 656 -6.19 12.81 -17.31
N ALA A 657 -6.69 11.89 -16.48
CA ALA A 657 -5.98 11.39 -15.30
C ALA A 657 -5.02 10.22 -15.59
N GLY A 658 -5.03 9.68 -16.83
CA GLY A 658 -4.17 8.56 -17.23
C GLY A 658 -2.77 9.01 -17.63
N SER A 659 -1.77 8.22 -17.27
CA SER A 659 -0.37 8.38 -17.67
C SER A 659 0.30 7.02 -17.86
N SER A 660 1.14 6.91 -18.88
CA SER A 660 1.95 5.71 -19.13
C SER A 660 3.33 6.10 -19.64
N THR A 661 4.38 5.55 -19.04
CA THR A 661 5.74 5.63 -19.57
C THR A 661 5.89 4.60 -20.69
N LEU A 662 6.04 5.07 -21.90
CA LEU A 662 6.18 4.25 -23.10
C LEU A 662 7.56 3.59 -23.17
N ALA A 663 8.61 4.40 -22.99
CA ALA A 663 10.00 3.98 -22.93
C ALA A 663 10.74 4.86 -21.91
N GLY A 664 11.32 4.25 -20.89
CA GLY A 664 12.07 4.94 -19.84
C GLY A 664 13.52 4.52 -19.86
N GLN A 665 14.39 5.34 -20.42
CA GLN A 665 15.85 5.13 -20.47
C GLN A 665 16.25 3.74 -21.01
N VAL A 666 15.78 3.40 -22.22
CA VAL A 666 16.01 2.10 -22.87
C VAL A 666 16.92 2.25 -24.08
N GLY A 667 17.69 1.20 -24.43
CA GLY A 667 18.52 1.15 -25.62
C GLY A 667 19.97 1.55 -25.40
N ALA A 668 20.33 1.99 -24.19
CA ALA A 668 21.70 2.44 -23.87
C ALA A 668 22.27 3.39 -24.96
N GLY A 669 23.49 3.19 -25.43
CA GLY A 669 24.12 3.99 -26.48
C GLY A 669 23.62 3.71 -27.92
N GLY A 670 22.48 3.10 -28.11
CA GLY A 670 21.85 2.88 -29.39
C GLY A 670 20.96 4.05 -29.82
N ASP A 671 20.62 4.08 -31.11
CA ASP A 671 19.98 5.23 -31.78
C ASP A 671 18.63 4.87 -32.35
N ASN A 672 17.67 5.77 -32.19
CA ASN A 672 16.43 5.93 -32.94
C ASN A 672 15.30 4.93 -32.60
N PHE A 673 14.06 5.47 -32.59
CA PHE A 673 12.81 4.72 -32.63
C PHE A 673 12.20 4.86 -34.03
N ILE A 674 12.03 3.74 -34.73
CA ILE A 674 11.55 3.73 -36.12
C ILE A 674 10.46 2.68 -36.29
N ASN A 675 9.24 3.11 -36.59
CA ASN A 675 8.07 2.23 -36.65
C ASN A 675 7.92 1.36 -35.37
N THR A 676 8.18 1.94 -34.23
CA THR A 676 8.10 1.28 -32.92
C THR A 676 6.66 1.33 -32.43
N ILE A 677 6.05 0.18 -32.20
CA ILE A 677 4.67 0.05 -31.69
C ILE A 677 4.72 -0.34 -30.22
N LEU A 678 4.19 0.53 -29.37
CA LEU A 678 4.02 0.26 -27.93
C LEU A 678 2.61 -0.30 -27.73
N ASN A 679 2.51 -1.56 -27.23
CA ASN A 679 1.29 -2.33 -27.11
C ASN A 679 1.40 -3.28 -25.92
N ASP A 680 0.45 -3.23 -24.99
CA ASP A 680 0.40 -4.10 -23.80
C ASP A 680 0.36 -5.60 -24.14
N SER A 681 -0.15 -5.95 -25.34
CA SER A 681 -0.22 -7.34 -25.81
C SER A 681 1.07 -7.84 -26.48
N ALA A 682 2.09 -7.00 -26.61
CA ALA A 682 3.38 -7.41 -27.18
C ALA A 682 4.10 -8.38 -26.22
N THR A 683 4.89 -9.29 -26.78
CA THR A 683 5.60 -10.32 -25.98
C THR A 683 6.97 -9.86 -25.49
N THR A 684 7.53 -8.81 -26.10
CA THR A 684 8.88 -8.32 -25.81
C THR A 684 8.77 -6.98 -25.06
N PRO A 685 9.23 -6.87 -23.80
CA PRO A 685 9.33 -5.58 -23.11
C PRO A 685 10.28 -4.64 -23.86
N ILE A 686 9.97 -3.34 -23.92
CA ILE A 686 10.80 -2.34 -24.60
C ILE A 686 12.21 -2.29 -24.00
N GLY A 687 12.36 -2.49 -22.70
CA GLY A 687 13.66 -2.57 -22.02
C GLY A 687 14.57 -3.73 -22.45
N SER A 688 14.00 -4.76 -23.10
CA SER A 688 14.75 -5.89 -23.70
C SER A 688 14.96 -5.72 -25.20
N GLY A 689 14.46 -4.64 -25.81
CA GLY A 689 14.65 -4.31 -27.21
C GLY A 689 16.07 -3.79 -27.48
N VAL A 690 16.44 -3.80 -28.78
CA VAL A 690 17.73 -3.28 -29.25
C VAL A 690 17.44 -2.17 -30.25
N ALA A 691 18.10 -1.03 -30.08
CA ALA A 691 18.03 0.08 -31.04
C ALA A 691 18.68 -0.26 -32.38
N PRO A 692 18.21 0.30 -33.52
CA PRO A 692 17.02 1.09 -33.63
C PRO A 692 15.77 0.29 -33.32
N PHE A 693 14.97 0.78 -32.39
CA PHE A 693 13.75 0.09 -31.97
C PHE A 693 12.78 0.02 -33.15
N THR A 694 12.50 -1.19 -33.63
CA THR A 694 11.60 -1.44 -34.75
C THR A 694 10.69 -2.62 -34.43
N GLY A 695 9.38 -2.49 -34.65
CA GLY A 695 8.39 -3.54 -34.38
C GLY A 695 7.58 -3.28 -33.12
N SER A 696 7.00 -4.35 -32.53
CA SER A 696 6.07 -4.22 -31.42
C SER A 696 6.73 -4.60 -30.09
N PHE A 697 6.55 -3.73 -29.08
CA PHE A 697 7.09 -3.88 -27.75
C PHE A 697 6.03 -3.59 -26.68
N GLN A 698 6.15 -4.25 -25.54
CA GLN A 698 5.39 -3.90 -24.35
C GLN A 698 6.03 -2.62 -23.74
N PRO A 699 5.24 -1.58 -23.46
CA PRO A 699 5.76 -0.33 -22.91
C PRO A 699 6.31 -0.53 -21.49
N SER A 700 7.11 0.43 -21.00
CA SER A 700 7.66 0.41 -19.63
C SER A 700 6.58 0.47 -18.55
N SER A 701 5.45 1.13 -18.82
CA SER A 701 4.24 1.11 -18.00
C SER A 701 3.02 0.80 -18.85
N PRO A 702 2.02 0.08 -18.32
CA PRO A 702 0.88 -0.37 -19.13
C PRO A 702 0.06 0.78 -19.72
N LEU A 703 -0.34 0.66 -20.98
CA LEU A 703 -1.28 1.53 -21.67
C LEU A 703 -2.73 1.30 -21.20
N SER A 704 -3.02 0.18 -20.57
CA SER A 704 -4.32 -0.12 -19.94
C SER A 704 -4.70 0.88 -18.84
N ALA A 705 -3.78 1.71 -18.37
CA ALA A 705 -4.07 2.87 -17.51
C ALA A 705 -5.08 3.87 -18.14
N PHE A 706 -5.28 3.83 -19.46
CA PHE A 706 -6.27 4.67 -20.16
C PHE A 706 -7.62 4.00 -20.36
N ASN A 707 -7.75 2.71 -20.07
CA ASN A 707 -8.97 1.96 -20.29
C ASN A 707 -10.12 2.52 -19.42
N GLY A 708 -11.28 2.69 -20.04
CA GLY A 708 -12.47 3.29 -19.41
C GLY A 708 -12.47 4.82 -19.34
N LEU A 709 -11.37 5.50 -19.62
CA LEU A 709 -11.36 6.96 -19.70
C LEU A 709 -12.15 7.46 -20.91
N ALA A 710 -12.61 8.71 -20.86
CA ALA A 710 -13.24 9.34 -22.01
C ALA A 710 -12.28 9.37 -23.21
N VAL A 711 -12.80 9.07 -24.41
CA VAL A 711 -12.00 8.98 -25.65
C VAL A 711 -11.54 10.36 -26.11
N ASN A 712 -12.45 11.33 -25.98
CA ASN A 712 -12.28 12.69 -26.49
C ASN A 712 -11.40 13.53 -25.56
N GLY A 713 -10.64 14.43 -26.13
CA GLY A 713 -9.72 15.32 -25.43
C GLY A 713 -8.31 15.29 -26.00
N SER A 714 -7.39 15.91 -25.30
CA SER A 714 -5.99 16.02 -25.73
C SER A 714 -5.18 14.83 -25.21
N TRP A 715 -4.60 14.08 -26.14
CA TRP A 715 -3.61 13.04 -25.89
C TRP A 715 -2.23 13.62 -26.12
N LYS A 716 -1.38 13.64 -25.10
CA LYS A 716 -0.11 14.34 -25.11
C LYS A 716 1.05 13.34 -25.08
N LEU A 717 1.95 13.46 -26.05
CA LEU A 717 3.23 12.75 -26.06
C LEU A 717 4.30 13.67 -25.48
N ALA A 718 4.90 13.26 -24.39
CA ALA A 718 6.06 13.91 -23.77
C ALA A 718 7.33 13.12 -24.07
N ILE A 719 8.41 13.80 -24.38
CA ILE A 719 9.74 13.22 -24.59
C ILE A 719 10.73 14.10 -23.84
N ASP A 720 11.37 13.55 -22.84
CA ASP A 720 12.40 14.21 -22.03
C ASP A 720 13.75 13.55 -22.31
N ASP A 721 14.76 14.34 -22.63
CA ASP A 721 16.15 13.93 -22.66
C ASP A 721 16.74 14.23 -21.27
N LEU A 722 17.16 13.19 -20.55
CA LEU A 722 17.57 13.25 -19.14
C LEU A 722 19.07 13.43 -18.95
N ALA A 723 19.86 13.43 -20.01
CA ALA A 723 21.29 13.67 -19.98
C ALA A 723 21.72 14.78 -20.95
N SER A 724 22.95 15.20 -20.85
CA SER A 724 23.49 16.26 -21.71
C SER A 724 24.56 15.70 -22.61
N GLY A 725 24.66 16.16 -23.86
CA GLY A 725 25.74 15.80 -24.80
C GLY A 725 25.26 15.42 -26.20
N ASP A 726 23.98 15.13 -26.34
CA ASP A 726 23.36 14.78 -27.62
C ASP A 726 22.00 15.51 -27.78
N SER A 727 21.31 15.22 -28.85
CA SER A 727 20.04 15.86 -29.17
C SER A 727 19.27 15.02 -30.18
N GLY A 728 17.95 15.19 -30.22
CA GLY A 728 17.10 14.47 -31.15
C GLY A 728 15.96 15.27 -31.70
N VAL A 729 15.15 14.62 -32.53
CA VAL A 729 14.01 15.20 -33.22
C VAL A 729 12.86 14.20 -33.28
N LEU A 730 11.67 14.60 -32.81
CA LEU A 730 10.41 13.90 -33.07
C LEU A 730 9.91 14.29 -34.48
N LYS A 731 9.76 13.32 -35.38
CA LYS A 731 9.31 13.54 -36.76
C LYS A 731 7.91 13.04 -37.04
N ALA A 732 7.49 11.93 -36.42
CA ALA A 732 6.16 11.38 -36.61
C ALA A 732 5.78 10.40 -35.50
N TRP A 733 4.51 10.41 -35.14
CA TRP A 733 3.88 9.43 -34.24
C TRP A 733 2.39 9.28 -34.50
N CYS A 734 1.81 8.15 -34.09
CA CYS A 734 0.40 7.87 -34.22
C CYS A 734 -0.17 7.37 -32.89
N LEU A 735 -1.39 7.77 -32.62
CA LEU A 735 -2.27 7.23 -31.59
C LEU A 735 -3.23 6.24 -32.24
N VAL A 736 -3.25 5.01 -31.78
CA VAL A 736 -4.15 3.95 -32.23
C VAL A 736 -5.12 3.64 -31.09
N LEU A 737 -6.39 3.96 -31.31
CA LEU A 737 -7.44 3.84 -30.30
C LEU A 737 -8.45 2.78 -30.69
N ARG A 738 -8.86 1.96 -29.70
CA ARG A 738 -10.11 1.20 -29.72
C ARG A 738 -11.02 1.74 -28.63
N TYR A 739 -12.26 1.99 -28.96
CA TYR A 739 -13.21 2.66 -28.07
C TYR A 739 -14.64 2.18 -28.32
N GLN A 740 -15.49 2.41 -27.33
CA GLN A 740 -16.91 2.11 -27.40
C GLN A 740 -17.66 3.25 -28.05
N THR A 741 -18.55 2.90 -28.98
CA THR A 741 -19.44 3.85 -29.69
C THR A 741 -20.75 3.19 -30.00
N ILE A 742 -21.79 3.94 -30.35
CA ILE A 742 -23.07 3.42 -30.85
C ILE A 742 -23.02 3.37 -32.37
N VAL A 743 -23.31 2.18 -32.94
CA VAL A 743 -23.59 2.03 -34.38
C VAL A 743 -25.11 2.04 -34.59
N GLY A 744 -25.62 3.06 -35.27
CA GLY A 744 -27.01 3.12 -35.66
C GLY A 744 -27.90 3.98 -34.76
N GLY A 745 -27.58 5.21 -34.70
CA GLY A 745 -28.47 6.33 -34.42
C GLY A 745 -27.91 7.47 -35.23
N ILE A 746 -28.44 7.72 -36.38
CA ILE A 746 -28.41 9.07 -36.94
C ILE A 746 -29.16 9.90 -35.90
N GLN A 747 -28.51 10.27 -34.81
CA GLN A 747 -28.81 11.55 -34.23
C GLN A 747 -28.32 12.53 -35.31
N THR A 748 -29.24 13.03 -36.09
CA THR A 748 -29.03 14.30 -36.70
C THR A 748 -28.59 15.21 -35.56
N ILE A 749 -27.29 15.50 -35.49
CA ILE A 749 -26.84 16.67 -34.78
C ILE A 749 -27.61 17.77 -35.49
N GLU A 750 -28.66 18.31 -34.86
CA GLU A 750 -29.26 19.53 -35.33
C GLU A 750 -28.14 20.57 -35.26
N ILE A 751 -27.46 20.72 -36.40
CA ILE A 751 -26.57 21.87 -36.57
C ILE A 751 -27.52 23.06 -36.59
N PRO A 752 -27.46 23.94 -35.58
CA PRO A 752 -28.34 25.08 -35.55
C PRO A 752 -28.14 25.87 -36.85
N ASN A 753 -29.20 26.24 -37.49
CA ASN A 753 -29.14 27.05 -38.70
C ASN A 753 -29.12 28.57 -38.39
N TYR A 754 -28.98 28.91 -37.09
CA TYR A 754 -28.94 30.28 -36.59
C TYR A 754 -28.05 30.41 -35.37
N TYR A 755 -27.49 31.58 -35.17
CA TYR A 755 -26.84 31.99 -33.93
C TYR A 755 -27.87 32.29 -32.84
N SER A 756 -27.64 31.88 -31.64
CA SER A 756 -28.49 32.25 -30.51
C SER A 756 -27.68 32.40 -29.20
N LEU A 757 -28.22 33.22 -28.31
CA LEU A 757 -27.78 33.30 -26.91
C LEU A 757 -29.01 33.10 -26.02
N ALA A 758 -29.01 32.03 -25.24
CA ALA A 758 -30.12 31.74 -24.33
C ALA A 758 -29.99 32.53 -23.02
N GLN A 759 -31.11 32.65 -22.29
CA GLN A 759 -31.09 33.14 -20.92
C GLN A 759 -30.31 32.14 -20.03
N ASN A 760 -29.42 32.68 -19.19
CA ASN A 760 -28.72 31.82 -18.23
C ASN A 760 -29.69 31.14 -17.26
N TYR A 761 -29.38 29.93 -16.87
CA TYR A 761 -30.19 29.18 -15.90
C TYR A 761 -29.30 28.46 -14.88
N PRO A 762 -29.65 28.62 -13.58
CA PRO A 762 -30.71 29.42 -13.00
C PRO A 762 -30.49 30.93 -13.16
N ASN A 763 -31.55 31.74 -13.11
CA ASN A 763 -31.52 33.20 -13.04
C ASN A 763 -32.77 33.73 -12.29
N PRO A 764 -32.70 34.31 -11.09
CA PRO A 764 -31.45 34.60 -10.36
C PRO A 764 -30.64 33.33 -9.99
N PHE A 765 -29.30 33.49 -9.74
CA PHE A 765 -28.39 32.37 -9.45
C PHE A 765 -27.50 32.61 -8.23
N ASN A 766 -26.99 31.53 -7.63
CA ASN A 766 -26.12 31.54 -6.45
C ASN A 766 -25.21 30.31 -6.40
N PRO A 767 -23.89 30.38 -6.40
CA PRO A 767 -23.12 31.40 -7.11
C PRO A 767 -22.91 31.03 -8.57
N THR A 768 -23.41 29.85 -9.07
CA THR A 768 -23.15 29.30 -10.40
C THR A 768 -24.37 29.34 -11.29
N THR A 769 -24.14 29.55 -12.60
CA THR A 769 -25.17 29.51 -13.63
C THR A 769 -24.60 29.02 -14.96
N SER A 770 -25.42 28.36 -15.79
CA SER A 770 -25.05 27.92 -17.15
C SER A 770 -25.61 28.86 -18.19
N ILE A 771 -24.80 29.19 -19.20
CA ILE A 771 -25.15 30.01 -20.36
C ILE A 771 -25.07 29.11 -21.61
N LYS A 772 -26.18 29.04 -22.37
CA LYS A 772 -26.27 28.28 -23.63
C LYS A 772 -26.27 29.19 -24.82
N PHE A 773 -25.57 28.78 -25.89
CA PHE A 773 -25.56 29.49 -27.17
C PHE A 773 -25.43 28.52 -28.36
N SER A 774 -25.76 28.97 -29.57
CA SER A 774 -25.62 28.16 -30.76
C SER A 774 -24.79 28.87 -31.82
N VAL A 775 -24.02 28.08 -32.59
CA VAL A 775 -23.14 28.52 -33.66
C VAL A 775 -23.45 27.68 -34.91
N PRO A 776 -23.91 28.27 -36.05
CA PRO A 776 -24.27 27.51 -37.24
C PRO A 776 -23.10 27.16 -38.16
N THR A 777 -22.00 27.92 -38.09
CA THR A 777 -20.77 27.74 -38.87
C THR A 777 -19.55 27.86 -37.98
N PRO A 778 -18.38 27.28 -38.34
CA PRO A 778 -17.17 27.48 -37.55
C PRO A 778 -16.86 28.98 -37.42
N GLU A 779 -16.80 29.47 -36.20
CA GLU A 779 -16.66 30.92 -35.96
C GLU A 779 -15.86 31.21 -34.70
N MET A 780 -15.13 32.33 -34.71
CA MET A 780 -14.50 32.85 -33.50
C MET A 780 -15.57 33.41 -32.57
N VAL A 781 -15.73 32.84 -31.41
CA VAL A 781 -16.74 33.22 -30.40
C VAL A 781 -16.06 33.86 -29.20
N THR A 782 -16.58 35.05 -28.82
CA THR A 782 -16.27 35.64 -27.52
C THR A 782 -17.55 35.74 -26.69
N LEU A 783 -17.48 35.26 -25.45
CA LEU A 783 -18.56 35.39 -24.44
C LEU A 783 -17.98 36.10 -23.22
N LYS A 784 -18.45 37.30 -22.93
CA LYS A 784 -17.93 38.17 -21.90
C LYS A 784 -19.00 38.60 -20.92
N ILE A 785 -18.57 38.82 -19.65
CA ILE A 785 -19.46 39.31 -18.59
C ILE A 785 -19.09 40.78 -18.29
N PHE A 786 -20.14 41.60 -18.08
CA PHE A 786 -20.05 43.02 -17.79
C PHE A 786 -20.82 43.37 -16.49
N ASP A 787 -20.36 44.35 -15.76
CA ASP A 787 -21.10 44.97 -14.67
C ASP A 787 -22.12 45.99 -15.16
N VAL A 788 -22.86 46.59 -14.26
CA VAL A 788 -23.91 47.62 -14.58
C VAL A 788 -23.33 48.90 -15.18
N LEU A 789 -22.01 49.12 -15.02
CA LEU A 789 -21.30 50.26 -15.62
C LEU A 789 -20.72 49.94 -17.01
N GLY A 790 -20.95 48.72 -17.51
CA GLY A 790 -20.43 48.25 -18.81
C GLY A 790 -18.95 47.85 -18.76
N ARG A 791 -18.32 47.67 -17.59
CA ARG A 791 -16.95 47.22 -17.48
C ARG A 791 -16.90 45.71 -17.62
N GLU A 792 -15.98 45.19 -18.43
CA GLU A 792 -15.73 43.78 -18.56
C GLU A 792 -15.15 43.25 -17.23
N VAL A 793 -15.81 42.20 -16.69
CA VAL A 793 -15.42 41.61 -15.41
C VAL A 793 -14.99 40.14 -15.56
N ALA A 794 -15.37 39.45 -16.64
CA ALA A 794 -14.89 38.12 -16.96
C ALA A 794 -15.01 37.81 -18.46
N VAL A 795 -14.15 36.91 -18.97
CA VAL A 795 -14.24 36.32 -20.31
C VAL A 795 -14.46 34.83 -20.13
N LEU A 796 -15.60 34.32 -20.62
CA LEU A 796 -15.98 32.91 -20.47
C LEU A 796 -15.57 32.08 -21.68
N VAL A 797 -15.60 32.66 -22.87
CA VAL A 797 -15.22 32.05 -24.15
C VAL A 797 -14.43 33.07 -24.97
N ASN A 798 -13.32 32.61 -25.56
CA ASN A 798 -12.57 33.38 -26.56
C ASN A 798 -11.79 32.41 -27.45
N GLU A 799 -12.53 31.67 -28.28
CA GLU A 799 -11.96 30.62 -29.15
C GLU A 799 -12.83 30.29 -30.35
N MET A 800 -12.25 29.59 -31.33
CA MET A 800 -13.01 29.02 -32.45
C MET A 800 -13.97 27.95 -31.94
N LYS A 801 -15.26 28.13 -32.19
CA LYS A 801 -16.30 27.12 -31.93
C LYS A 801 -16.75 26.46 -33.24
N GLN A 802 -16.92 25.13 -33.19
CA GLN A 802 -17.50 24.37 -34.28
C GLN A 802 -19.02 24.54 -34.30
N PRO A 803 -19.71 24.29 -35.45
CA PRO A 803 -21.16 24.31 -35.52
C PRO A 803 -21.80 23.41 -34.47
N GLY A 804 -22.74 23.93 -33.68
CA GLY A 804 -23.38 23.18 -32.59
C GLY A 804 -24.01 24.05 -31.51
N PHE A 805 -24.64 23.39 -30.54
CA PHE A 805 -25.12 24.01 -29.32
C PHE A 805 -24.02 23.89 -28.24
N HIS A 806 -23.69 25.02 -27.59
CA HIS A 806 -22.63 25.12 -26.61
C HIS A 806 -23.20 25.53 -25.24
N THR A 807 -22.60 25.05 -24.18
CA THR A 807 -22.94 25.42 -22.78
C THR A 807 -21.66 25.79 -22.07
N VAL A 808 -21.71 26.90 -21.34
CA VAL A 808 -20.58 27.38 -20.52
C VAL A 808 -21.09 27.73 -19.13
N ASP A 809 -20.42 27.25 -18.10
CA ASP A 809 -20.74 27.54 -16.71
C ASP A 809 -19.99 28.78 -16.25
N PHE A 810 -20.67 29.63 -15.48
CA PHE A 810 -20.13 30.82 -14.86
C PHE A 810 -20.21 30.68 -13.33
N ASP A 811 -19.07 30.65 -12.67
CA ASP A 811 -18.97 30.73 -11.22
C ASP A 811 -18.70 32.19 -10.80
N ALA A 812 -19.66 32.78 -10.14
CA ALA A 812 -19.63 34.14 -9.66
C ALA A 812 -19.31 34.24 -8.14
N SER A 813 -18.69 33.22 -7.56
CA SER A 813 -18.34 33.18 -6.12
C SER A 813 -17.50 34.39 -5.67
N SER A 814 -16.68 34.94 -6.56
CA SER A 814 -15.83 36.12 -6.31
C SER A 814 -16.51 37.46 -6.58
N PHE A 815 -17.75 37.50 -7.11
CA PHE A 815 -18.46 38.72 -7.50
C PHE A 815 -19.52 39.09 -6.43
N ALA A 816 -19.82 40.39 -6.32
CA ALA A 816 -20.88 40.89 -5.43
C ALA A 816 -22.27 40.57 -5.95
N SER A 817 -23.25 40.38 -5.06
CA SER A 817 -24.66 40.30 -5.47
C SER A 817 -25.08 41.52 -6.27
N GLY A 818 -25.79 41.31 -7.38
CA GLY A 818 -26.16 42.40 -8.27
C GLY A 818 -26.59 41.94 -9.67
N ILE A 819 -26.80 42.91 -10.52
CA ILE A 819 -27.11 42.71 -11.92
C ILE A 819 -25.82 42.72 -12.74
N TYR A 820 -25.69 41.75 -13.62
CA TYR A 820 -24.63 41.60 -14.61
C TYR A 820 -25.23 41.38 -15.97
N PHE A 821 -24.44 41.66 -17.01
CA PHE A 821 -24.78 41.41 -18.39
C PHE A 821 -23.74 40.44 -18.99
N TYR A 822 -24.16 39.57 -19.90
CA TYR A 822 -23.25 38.77 -20.70
C TYR A 822 -23.53 39.02 -22.17
N ARG A 823 -22.44 39.11 -22.95
CA ARG A 823 -22.47 39.39 -24.36
C ARG A 823 -21.70 38.32 -25.11
N ILE A 824 -22.33 37.81 -26.16
CA ILE A 824 -21.68 36.99 -27.16
C ILE A 824 -21.44 37.78 -28.42
N ASP A 825 -20.25 37.63 -29.00
CA ASP A 825 -19.89 38.10 -30.33
C ASP A 825 -19.40 36.88 -31.12
N ALA A 826 -20.00 36.57 -32.26
CA ALA A 826 -19.69 35.44 -33.15
C ALA A 826 -19.88 35.87 -34.60
N GLY A 827 -18.81 36.21 -35.31
CA GLY A 827 -18.87 36.79 -36.65
C GLY A 827 -19.67 38.10 -36.67
N GLN A 828 -20.78 38.11 -37.45
CA GLN A 828 -21.69 39.26 -37.50
C GLN A 828 -22.77 39.23 -36.40
N PHE A 829 -22.85 38.17 -35.64
CA PHE A 829 -23.86 38.02 -34.59
C PHE A 829 -23.38 38.58 -33.28
N THR A 830 -24.17 39.49 -32.69
CA THR A 830 -23.97 39.98 -31.34
C THR A 830 -25.29 39.90 -30.56
N SER A 831 -25.23 39.41 -29.33
CA SER A 831 -26.38 39.36 -28.45
C SER A 831 -25.98 39.60 -27.01
N VAL A 832 -26.85 40.27 -26.27
CA VAL A 832 -26.66 40.61 -24.85
C VAL A 832 -27.86 40.12 -24.03
N LYS A 833 -27.59 39.58 -22.88
CA LYS A 833 -28.58 39.14 -21.88
C LYS A 833 -28.21 39.64 -20.48
N ARG A 834 -29.23 39.80 -19.62
CA ARG A 834 -29.10 40.21 -18.22
C ARG A 834 -29.18 38.98 -17.30
N MET A 835 -28.35 38.96 -16.30
CA MET A 835 -28.41 37.96 -15.21
C MET A 835 -28.37 38.64 -13.81
N VAL A 836 -28.88 37.94 -12.81
CA VAL A 836 -29.00 38.46 -11.45
C VAL A 836 -28.30 37.43 -10.50
N LEU A 837 -27.22 37.89 -9.86
CA LEU A 837 -26.52 37.15 -8.81
C LEU A 837 -27.12 37.54 -7.45
N VAL A 838 -27.51 36.51 -6.69
CA VAL A 838 -28.05 36.66 -5.34
C VAL A 838 -27.22 35.73 -4.45
N LYS A 839 -26.42 36.27 -3.56
CA LYS A 839 -25.69 35.50 -2.54
C LYS A 839 -26.46 35.47 -1.25
#